data_16b07155ba5f66719c3e4977434a686f
#
_entry.id   16b07155ba5f66719c3e4977434a686f
#
_cell.length_a   1.000
_cell.length_b   1.000
_cell.length_c   1.000
_cell.angle_alpha   90.00
_cell.angle_beta   90.00
_cell.angle_gamma   90.00
#
_symmetry.space_group_name_H-M   'P 1'
#
loop_
_entity.id
_entity.type
_entity.pdbx_description
1 polymer ?
#
loop_
_entity_poly.entity_id
_entity_poly.type
_entity_poly.pdbx_seq_one_letter_code
_entity_poly.pdbx_strand_id
1 'polypeptide(L)'
;EEGPATAGHHERALVMELVDGDTLAERIAGQPMPVDEALAVARQIADALEAAHEQGIIHRDLKPANIKITSAGSVKVLDFGLAKLNDPNASNAGGTNASMSPTLISPAMTTVGVLLGTAAYMAPEQARGRATDRRADVWAFGCVLFEMLSGTHAFPGSDVTEVLATVLKSEPDWKALPLSTPPRIRAVLERCLQKDPKLRMRDIGDVRLALDGAFETPAAAPLPAFVPQPRRSGLWPAGVVVAALLAGAVTWVIARPSVEPVVPTRFSLVLPTGDQLTFATGTMVAVSPDGQTLAYRATRSGNTRLFVRRIDQFEAQVIGDSAPGEAPFFSADGEWIAYFFSNALRKVSVRGGPAETIAPLKDVPRGGDWSADGTIALAGAGLDLVPATGGTPNRLATAPAGKRFWYPQIIAGGRAILYTSSGPRPDAGDIEVFDVANKTSRKLVPGSDSRLLPTGHLVFIRSGTLWAVKFDESSLQVQGTPVPIVEGIRVEGGGAVQYSVGRDGTLMYIAGANSTASHLVWVDRAGAQVPLDAAARTFYSVRLDPASRAAALDLRDSGDGADIWVLPLGRQTPTRVTFESADDILPAWMPDGRLVFTSARDGGNALFVQASDGTGKAVRIGAGPGDAKSQLLSLDQATVTPDGKFVLARNGEDIAMLSVEDKTVTSLIESPFRERNPDVSRDGRWVAYQSDESGPAEVYVRPFPDVGKGRWKVSEQGGSRPVWAHNRRELFYLGPDSVLMSVTFEVSGGTFVPSTPKRLGTMPTTPGAHRAFDVAGDDQRFLTIRGETSNERAEVNVVQNWFEELKKKVPTK
;
A
#
# COMPACT_ATOMS: atom_id res chain seq x y z
N GLU A 1 -12.52 56.10 -11.59
CA GLU A 1 -11.85 55.30 -12.65
C GLU A 1 -10.67 54.60 -12.01
N GLU A 2 -10.89 53.41 -11.47
CA GLU A 2 -9.83 52.52 -10.98
C GLU A 2 -9.55 51.45 -12.03
N GLY A 3 -8.34 51.45 -12.58
CA GLY A 3 -7.84 50.45 -13.52
C GLY A 3 -7.45 49.18 -12.78
N PRO A 4 -7.39 48.02 -13.48
CA PRO A 4 -7.17 46.72 -12.82
C PRO A 4 -5.73 46.60 -12.32
N ALA A 5 -5.59 46.11 -11.07
CA ALA A 5 -4.33 45.80 -10.42
C ALA A 5 -3.58 44.72 -11.21
N THR A 6 -2.39 45.06 -11.68
CA THR A 6 -1.44 44.10 -12.27
C THR A 6 -0.97 43.12 -11.22
N ALA A 7 -1.14 41.82 -11.47
CA ALA A 7 -0.60 40.74 -10.66
C ALA A 7 0.93 40.84 -10.59
N GLY A 8 1.47 41.13 -9.41
CA GLY A 8 2.90 41.20 -9.17
C GLY A 8 3.57 39.83 -9.40
N HIS A 9 4.56 39.81 -10.28
CA HIS A 9 5.51 38.71 -10.39
C HIS A 9 6.32 38.65 -9.08
N HIS A 10 6.13 37.62 -8.29
CA HIS A 10 7.02 37.34 -7.17
C HIS A 10 8.32 36.73 -7.72
N GLU A 11 9.36 37.55 -7.86
CA GLU A 11 10.72 37.03 -8.09
C GLU A 11 11.21 36.33 -6.81
N ARG A 12 11.57 35.08 -6.94
CA ARG A 12 12.23 34.33 -5.86
C ARG A 12 13.73 34.54 -6.02
N ALA A 13 14.36 35.23 -5.07
CA ALA A 13 15.81 35.38 -4.98
C ALA A 13 16.39 34.37 -4.00
N LEU A 14 17.46 33.70 -4.40
CA LEU A 14 18.26 32.83 -3.52
C LEU A 14 19.42 33.68 -2.98
N VAL A 15 19.51 33.82 -1.66
CA VAL A 15 20.63 34.51 -1.00
C VAL A 15 21.61 33.43 -0.51
N MET A 16 22.84 33.52 -1.02
CA MET A 16 23.90 32.55 -0.66
C MET A 16 25.09 33.26 -0.03
N GLU A 17 25.91 32.53 0.75
CA GLU A 17 27.18 33.00 1.27
C GLU A 17 28.14 33.30 0.11
N LEU A 18 28.76 34.48 0.09
CA LEU A 18 29.85 34.79 -0.85
C LEU A 18 31.15 34.17 -0.34
N VAL A 19 31.67 33.18 -1.05
CA VAL A 19 32.92 32.52 -0.71
C VAL A 19 34.06 33.12 -1.52
N ASP A 20 34.99 33.79 -0.84
CA ASP A 20 36.22 34.31 -1.44
C ASP A 20 37.25 33.19 -1.64
N GLY A 21 38.03 33.28 -2.72
CA GLY A 21 39.08 32.33 -3.05
C GLY A 21 38.97 31.78 -4.46
N ASP A 22 40.01 31.12 -4.93
CA ASP A 22 40.08 30.53 -6.26
C ASP A 22 39.28 29.23 -6.33
N THR A 23 38.73 28.92 -7.48
CA THR A 23 38.18 27.62 -7.74
C THR A 23 39.24 26.54 -7.82
N LEU A 24 38.94 25.31 -7.50
CA LEU A 24 39.84 24.20 -7.68
C LEU A 24 40.27 24.03 -9.16
N ALA A 25 39.35 24.38 -10.10
CA ALA A 25 39.68 24.39 -11.55
C ALA A 25 40.80 25.39 -11.91
N GLU A 26 40.73 26.60 -11.36
CA GLU A 26 41.79 27.59 -11.53
C GLU A 26 43.13 27.17 -10.90
N ARG A 27 43.03 26.45 -9.77
CA ARG A 27 44.23 25.99 -9.07
C ARG A 27 44.93 24.80 -9.76
N ILE A 28 44.15 23.90 -10.37
CA ILE A 28 44.71 22.80 -11.18
C ILE A 28 45.29 23.37 -12.48
N ALA A 29 44.58 24.20 -13.22
CA ALA A 29 44.94 24.83 -14.47
C ALA A 29 45.76 23.93 -15.44
N GLY A 30 45.42 22.65 -15.51
CA GLY A 30 46.13 21.65 -16.32
C GLY A 30 47.50 21.20 -15.80
N GLN A 31 47.83 21.51 -14.55
CA GLN A 31 49.09 21.07 -13.90
C GLN A 31 48.77 20.18 -12.69
N PRO A 32 49.51 19.08 -12.46
CA PRO A 32 49.30 18.24 -11.28
C PRO A 32 49.63 19.00 -9.98
N MET A 33 48.77 18.83 -8.99
CA MET A 33 49.01 19.36 -7.64
C MET A 33 50.02 18.45 -6.89
N PRO A 34 50.80 19.00 -5.94
CA PRO A 34 51.61 18.18 -5.04
C PRO A 34 50.71 17.17 -4.31
N VAL A 35 51.14 15.91 -4.19
CA VAL A 35 50.33 14.81 -3.67
C VAL A 35 49.76 15.12 -2.27
N ASP A 36 50.57 15.69 -1.37
CA ASP A 36 50.14 16.02 -0.01
C ASP A 36 49.05 17.12 0.01
N GLU A 37 49.18 18.12 -0.85
CA GLU A 37 48.22 19.18 -1.03
C GLU A 37 46.90 18.64 -1.62
N ALA A 38 46.98 17.83 -2.68
CA ALA A 38 45.83 17.18 -3.30
C ALA A 38 45.05 16.33 -2.28
N LEU A 39 45.77 15.57 -1.43
CA LEU A 39 45.12 14.73 -0.41
C LEU A 39 44.50 15.57 0.72
N ALA A 40 45.11 16.71 1.11
CA ALA A 40 44.52 17.62 2.10
C ALA A 40 43.21 18.25 1.60
N VAL A 41 43.15 18.63 0.32
CA VAL A 41 41.94 19.15 -0.33
C VAL A 41 40.91 18.03 -0.49
N ALA A 42 41.32 16.83 -0.93
CA ALA A 42 40.41 15.70 -1.10
C ALA A 42 39.70 15.28 0.21
N ARG A 43 40.40 15.31 1.35
CA ARG A 43 39.76 15.03 2.65
C ARG A 43 38.65 16.02 2.95
N GLN A 44 38.89 17.30 2.79
CA GLN A 44 37.89 18.34 3.04
C GLN A 44 36.68 18.23 2.10
N ILE A 45 36.91 17.86 0.82
CA ILE A 45 35.80 17.58 -0.12
C ILE A 45 35.01 16.37 0.37
N ALA A 46 35.68 15.31 0.83
CA ALA A 46 35.01 14.12 1.35
C ALA A 46 34.20 14.43 2.62
N ASP A 47 34.72 15.23 3.56
CA ASP A 47 34.02 15.68 4.77
C ASP A 47 32.77 16.49 4.41
N ALA A 48 32.85 17.40 3.43
CA ALA A 48 31.69 18.20 2.99
C ALA A 48 30.59 17.34 2.33
N LEU A 49 30.98 16.36 1.50
CA LEU A 49 30.05 15.44 0.89
C LEU A 49 29.44 14.46 1.92
N GLU A 50 30.21 13.99 2.90
CA GLU A 50 29.71 13.13 3.98
C GLU A 50 28.64 13.85 4.77
N ALA A 51 28.88 15.08 5.21
CA ALA A 51 27.89 15.89 5.93
C ALA A 51 26.61 16.14 5.12
N ALA A 52 26.71 16.34 3.80
CA ALA A 52 25.56 16.46 2.92
C ALA A 52 24.78 15.14 2.78
N HIS A 53 25.49 14.03 2.61
CA HIS A 53 24.90 12.69 2.46
C HIS A 53 24.18 12.24 3.74
N GLU A 54 24.66 12.61 4.92
CA GLU A 54 23.96 12.36 6.20
C GLU A 54 22.62 13.09 6.29
N GLN A 55 22.49 14.24 5.63
CA GLN A 55 21.23 14.98 5.50
C GLN A 55 20.38 14.53 4.29
N GLY A 56 20.76 13.45 3.61
CA GLY A 56 20.06 12.95 2.43
C GLY A 56 20.25 13.79 1.17
N ILE A 57 21.21 14.72 1.16
CA ILE A 57 21.51 15.62 0.04
C ILE A 57 22.62 15.01 -0.82
N ILE A 58 22.35 14.80 -2.12
CA ILE A 58 23.30 14.30 -3.10
C ILE A 58 23.68 15.48 -4.03
N HIS A 59 24.96 15.69 -4.25
CA HIS A 59 25.46 16.84 -5.02
C HIS A 59 25.14 16.75 -6.51
N ARG A 60 25.42 15.62 -7.15
CA ARG A 60 25.13 15.27 -8.55
C ARG A 60 25.85 16.04 -9.64
N ASP A 61 26.53 17.12 -9.31
CA ASP A 61 27.33 17.96 -10.25
C ASP A 61 28.67 18.37 -9.61
N LEU A 62 29.34 17.47 -8.91
CA LEU A 62 30.64 17.74 -8.32
C LEU A 62 31.70 17.82 -9.42
N LYS A 63 32.40 18.96 -9.47
CA LYS A 63 33.47 19.27 -10.43
C LYS A 63 34.40 20.33 -9.84
N PRO A 64 35.64 20.51 -10.32
CA PRO A 64 36.58 21.50 -9.78
C PRO A 64 36.05 22.94 -9.79
N ALA A 65 35.21 23.32 -10.76
CA ALA A 65 34.59 24.65 -10.83
C ALA A 65 33.58 24.92 -9.69
N ASN A 66 33.03 23.86 -9.07
CA ASN A 66 32.08 23.96 -7.94
C ASN A 66 32.78 23.79 -6.57
N ILE A 67 34.11 23.83 -6.54
CA ILE A 67 34.90 23.70 -5.32
C ILE A 67 35.76 24.94 -5.20
N LYS A 68 35.65 25.68 -4.11
CA LYS A 68 36.46 26.85 -3.81
C LYS A 68 37.42 26.56 -2.66
N ILE A 69 38.65 27.11 -2.79
CA ILE A 69 39.68 27.08 -1.76
C ILE A 69 39.93 28.49 -1.27
N THR A 70 39.59 28.77 0.00
CA THR A 70 39.80 30.09 0.59
C THR A 70 41.30 30.36 0.79
N SER A 71 41.62 31.65 1.00
CA SER A 71 42.99 32.08 1.33
C SER A 71 43.54 31.44 2.61
N ALA A 72 42.69 30.95 3.50
CA ALA A 72 43.04 30.21 4.70
C ALA A 72 43.21 28.70 4.47
N GLY A 73 43.04 28.18 3.21
CA GLY A 73 43.16 26.77 2.85
C GLY A 73 41.95 25.92 3.17
N SER A 74 40.81 26.56 3.53
CA SER A 74 39.56 25.85 3.76
C SER A 74 38.84 25.61 2.44
N VAL A 75 38.33 24.39 2.25
CA VAL A 75 37.58 23.97 1.06
C VAL A 75 36.06 24.19 1.29
N LYS A 76 35.41 24.80 0.32
CA LYS A 76 33.95 24.98 0.26
C LYS A 76 33.41 24.34 -1.03
N VAL A 77 32.49 23.41 -0.89
CA VAL A 77 31.76 22.80 -2.01
C VAL A 77 30.48 23.58 -2.27
N LEU A 78 30.28 24.02 -3.51
CA LEU A 78 29.19 24.91 -3.92
C LEU A 78 28.16 24.16 -4.75
N ASP A 79 26.96 24.75 -4.90
CA ASP A 79 25.91 24.33 -5.84
C ASP A 79 25.37 22.89 -5.66
N PHE A 80 25.09 22.48 -4.42
CA PHE A 80 24.44 21.21 -4.11
C PHE A 80 23.08 21.10 -4.79
N GLY A 81 22.97 20.26 -5.82
CA GLY A 81 21.71 19.72 -6.34
C GLY A 81 20.65 20.72 -6.85
N LEU A 82 20.97 22.00 -7.03
CA LEU A 82 20.00 23.05 -7.39
C LEU A 82 19.34 22.88 -8.77
N ALA A 83 19.86 22.03 -9.63
CA ALA A 83 19.34 21.83 -10.99
C ALA A 83 17.97 21.13 -11.09
N LYS A 84 17.41 20.59 -9.99
CA LYS A 84 16.07 19.93 -9.98
C LYS A 84 14.97 20.71 -9.27
N LEU A 85 15.27 21.83 -8.62
CA LEU A 85 14.27 22.65 -7.93
C LEU A 85 13.64 23.74 -8.81
N ASN A 86 14.13 23.95 -10.03
CA ASN A 86 13.73 25.05 -10.91
C ASN A 86 13.01 24.62 -12.20
N ASP A 87 12.14 23.59 -12.15
CA ASP A 87 11.20 23.35 -13.24
C ASP A 87 9.76 23.62 -12.76
N PRO A 88 9.25 24.87 -12.88
CA PRO A 88 7.89 25.23 -12.50
C PRO A 88 6.83 24.75 -13.50
N ASN A 89 7.19 24.05 -14.59
CA ASN A 89 6.28 23.69 -15.69
C ASN A 89 6.02 22.17 -15.85
N ALA A 90 6.28 21.35 -14.84
CA ALA A 90 5.91 19.91 -14.88
C ALA A 90 4.42 19.63 -14.59
N SER A 91 3.59 20.67 -14.45
CA SER A 91 2.14 20.52 -14.28
C SER A 91 1.40 21.38 -15.30
N ASN A 92 1.33 20.96 -16.55
CA ASN A 92 0.26 21.19 -17.52
C ASN A 92 0.78 21.05 -18.95
N ALA A 93 0.70 19.87 -19.53
CA ALA A 93 0.48 19.68 -20.97
C ALA A 93 0.02 18.24 -21.20
N GLY A 94 -1.28 18.10 -21.39
CA GLY A 94 -1.84 16.86 -21.95
C GLY A 94 -1.54 16.79 -23.45
N GLY A 95 -1.34 15.54 -23.92
CA GLY A 95 -1.54 15.25 -25.36
C GLY A 95 -0.33 14.74 -26.12
N THR A 96 -0.47 13.49 -26.51
CA THR A 96 0.02 12.80 -27.73
C THR A 96 1.49 12.43 -27.88
N ASN A 97 1.66 11.11 -27.97
CA ASN A 97 2.66 10.31 -28.71
C ASN A 97 3.87 11.03 -29.30
N ALA A 98 5.04 10.73 -28.75
CA ALA A 98 6.26 10.68 -29.57
C ALA A 98 7.26 9.68 -29.00
N SER A 99 7.61 8.74 -29.84
CA SER A 99 8.66 7.76 -29.70
C SER A 99 10.01 8.37 -29.35
N MET A 100 10.74 7.68 -28.48
CA MET A 100 12.19 7.63 -28.34
C MET A 100 13.03 8.65 -29.09
N SER A 101 13.61 9.58 -28.36
CA SER A 101 14.90 10.19 -28.71
C SER A 101 15.58 10.75 -27.45
N PRO A 102 16.92 10.61 -27.29
CA PRO A 102 17.67 11.02 -26.13
C PRO A 102 18.06 12.50 -26.24
N THR A 103 17.16 13.38 -25.81
CA THR A 103 17.48 14.81 -25.77
C THR A 103 16.70 15.49 -24.63
N LEU A 104 17.23 15.42 -23.42
CA LEU A 104 16.82 16.33 -22.35
C LEU A 104 18.02 17.26 -22.05
N ILE A 105 18.35 18.12 -23.02
CA ILE A 105 19.15 19.32 -22.81
C ILE A 105 18.16 20.46 -22.79
N SER A 106 17.99 21.08 -21.61
CA SER A 106 17.17 22.28 -21.46
C SER A 106 17.71 23.42 -22.31
N PRO A 107 16.91 24.22 -23.03
CA PRO A 107 17.36 25.29 -23.95
C PRO A 107 18.11 26.47 -23.27
N ALA A 108 18.23 26.47 -21.94
CA ALA A 108 18.91 27.52 -21.19
C ALA A 108 20.43 27.33 -20.99
N MET A 109 21.01 26.19 -21.45
CA MET A 109 22.45 25.90 -21.30
C MET A 109 23.22 25.79 -22.61
N THR A 110 22.89 26.62 -23.60
CA THR A 110 23.61 26.66 -24.87
C THR A 110 24.83 27.60 -24.81
N THR A 111 25.84 27.24 -24.01
CA THR A 111 27.21 27.69 -24.22
C THR A 111 28.07 26.43 -24.27
N VAL A 112 28.59 26.11 -25.47
CA VAL A 112 29.29 24.85 -25.81
C VAL A 112 30.44 24.48 -24.83
N GLY A 113 31.06 25.45 -24.19
CA GLY A 113 32.16 25.24 -23.24
C GLY A 113 31.72 24.72 -21.84
N VAL A 114 30.53 25.10 -21.36
CA VAL A 114 30.02 24.74 -20.02
C VAL A 114 29.53 23.28 -19.99
N LEU A 115 28.98 22.79 -21.09
CA LEU A 115 28.48 21.42 -21.21
C LEU A 115 29.62 20.38 -21.31
N LEU A 116 30.71 20.75 -21.99
CA LEU A 116 31.90 19.89 -22.15
C LEU A 116 32.59 19.66 -20.80
N GLY A 117 32.71 20.70 -19.97
CA GLY A 117 33.36 20.62 -18.65
C GLY A 117 32.58 19.78 -17.63
N THR A 118 31.25 19.72 -17.69
CA THR A 118 30.45 18.91 -16.78
C THR A 118 30.42 17.41 -17.13
N ALA A 119 30.47 17.07 -18.41
CA ALA A 119 30.36 15.69 -18.88
C ALA A 119 31.53 14.80 -18.37
N ALA A 120 32.72 15.36 -18.16
CA ALA A 120 33.91 14.62 -17.72
C ALA A 120 33.83 14.04 -16.30
N TYR A 121 32.93 14.58 -15.45
CA TYR A 121 32.75 14.13 -14.06
C TYR A 121 31.44 13.32 -13.88
N MET A 122 30.65 13.20 -14.93
CA MET A 122 29.36 12.52 -14.88
C MET A 122 29.53 11.01 -14.65
N ALA A 123 28.79 10.45 -13.72
CA ALA A 123 28.84 9.01 -13.47
C ALA A 123 28.21 8.21 -14.63
N PRO A 124 28.67 6.96 -14.92
CA PRO A 124 28.14 6.14 -16.00
C PRO A 124 26.62 5.93 -15.95
N GLU A 125 26.04 5.82 -14.77
CA GLU A 125 24.58 5.74 -14.56
C GLU A 125 23.87 7.05 -14.89
N GLN A 126 24.45 8.21 -14.60
CA GLN A 126 23.95 9.52 -15.00
C GLN A 126 24.00 9.68 -16.53
N ALA A 127 25.12 9.32 -17.15
CA ALA A 127 25.29 9.33 -18.59
C ALA A 127 24.29 8.43 -19.35
N ARG A 128 23.78 7.37 -18.69
CA ARG A 128 22.72 6.49 -19.21
C ARG A 128 21.30 6.93 -18.84
N GLY A 129 21.11 8.07 -18.17
CA GLY A 129 19.81 8.55 -17.70
C GLY A 129 19.15 7.68 -16.63
N ARG A 130 19.94 6.87 -15.90
CA ARG A 130 19.44 6.02 -14.82
C ARG A 130 19.31 6.79 -13.51
N ALA A 131 18.52 6.28 -12.58
CA ALA A 131 18.46 6.84 -11.24
C ALA A 131 19.85 6.83 -10.57
N THR A 132 20.23 7.95 -9.98
CA THR A 132 21.52 8.16 -9.33
C THR A 132 21.33 8.29 -7.82
N ASP A 133 22.22 7.61 -7.07
CA ASP A 133 22.35 7.73 -5.62
C ASP A 133 23.69 8.40 -5.24
N ARG A 134 24.02 8.45 -3.94
CA ARG A 134 25.25 9.04 -3.41
C ARG A 134 26.56 8.49 -4.03
N ARG A 135 26.52 7.32 -4.67
CA ARG A 135 27.67 6.74 -5.37
C ARG A 135 28.03 7.49 -6.65
N ALA A 136 27.13 8.32 -7.18
CA ALA A 136 27.46 9.24 -8.26
C ALA A 136 28.46 10.33 -7.80
N ASP A 137 28.30 10.82 -6.56
CA ASP A 137 29.26 11.77 -5.97
C ASP A 137 30.60 11.11 -5.66
N VAL A 138 30.61 9.82 -5.27
CA VAL A 138 31.85 9.05 -5.11
C VAL A 138 32.59 8.91 -6.44
N TRP A 139 31.91 8.69 -7.56
CA TRP A 139 32.49 8.70 -8.88
C TRP A 139 33.10 10.07 -9.24
N ALA A 140 32.28 11.12 -9.10
CA ALA A 140 32.73 12.48 -9.40
C ALA A 140 33.92 12.91 -8.55
N PHE A 141 33.91 12.54 -7.26
CA PHE A 141 35.07 12.69 -6.36
C PHE A 141 36.29 11.98 -6.88
N GLY A 142 36.16 10.74 -7.37
CA GLY A 142 37.25 10.00 -8.01
C GLY A 142 37.82 10.71 -9.23
N CYS A 143 36.97 11.28 -10.09
CA CYS A 143 37.39 12.08 -11.23
C CYS A 143 38.17 13.35 -10.81
N VAL A 144 37.64 14.07 -9.79
CA VAL A 144 38.30 15.29 -9.25
C VAL A 144 39.66 14.94 -8.63
N LEU A 145 39.74 13.88 -7.83
CA LEU A 145 41.03 13.47 -7.22
C LEU A 145 42.04 13.03 -8.29
N PHE A 146 41.59 12.29 -9.32
CA PHE A 146 42.45 11.91 -10.42
C PHE A 146 43.04 13.14 -11.13
N GLU A 147 42.19 14.13 -11.41
CA GLU A 147 42.61 15.36 -12.08
C GLU A 147 43.53 16.20 -11.21
N MET A 148 43.29 16.34 -9.90
CA MET A 148 44.24 17.00 -9.00
C MET A 148 45.63 16.38 -9.04
N LEU A 149 45.70 15.06 -9.11
CA LEU A 149 46.98 14.33 -9.10
C LEU A 149 47.71 14.27 -10.46
N SER A 150 46.95 14.22 -11.57
CA SER A 150 47.48 14.06 -12.92
C SER A 150 47.56 15.34 -13.73
N GLY A 151 46.78 16.38 -13.35
CA GLY A 151 46.59 17.59 -14.14
C GLY A 151 45.72 17.39 -15.38
N THR A 152 45.12 16.21 -15.56
CA THR A 152 44.32 15.86 -16.75
C THR A 152 43.00 15.20 -16.34
N HIS A 153 41.99 15.32 -17.18
CA HIS A 153 40.70 14.64 -16.95
C HIS A 153 40.87 13.11 -16.97
N ALA A 154 40.21 12.43 -16.06
CA ALA A 154 40.17 10.95 -16.02
C ALA A 154 39.55 10.35 -17.31
N PHE A 155 38.66 11.07 -17.97
CA PHE A 155 37.94 10.69 -19.19
C PHE A 155 37.97 11.85 -20.20
N PRO A 156 39.05 11.97 -21.00
CA PRO A 156 39.16 13.05 -21.98
C PRO A 156 38.31 12.80 -23.24
N GLY A 157 37.98 13.86 -23.96
CA GLY A 157 37.29 13.84 -25.24
C GLY A 157 37.24 15.24 -25.86
N SER A 158 37.14 15.32 -27.18
CA SER A 158 37.10 16.57 -27.93
C SER A 158 35.71 17.21 -27.93
N ASP A 159 34.66 16.42 -27.70
CA ASP A 159 33.27 16.83 -27.59
C ASP A 159 32.53 16.05 -26.51
N VAL A 160 31.28 16.47 -26.20
CA VAL A 160 30.44 15.85 -25.17
C VAL A 160 30.18 14.38 -25.46
N THR A 161 29.98 14.02 -26.72
CA THR A 161 29.65 12.64 -27.13
C THR A 161 30.85 11.72 -26.92
N GLU A 162 32.05 12.19 -27.28
CA GLU A 162 33.29 11.45 -27.07
C GLU A 162 33.60 11.29 -25.57
N VAL A 163 33.42 12.37 -24.78
CA VAL A 163 33.58 12.30 -23.30
C VAL A 163 32.62 11.28 -22.70
N LEU A 164 31.33 11.30 -23.07
CA LEU A 164 30.35 10.34 -22.58
C LEU A 164 30.69 8.90 -23.03
N ALA A 165 31.20 8.71 -24.24
CA ALA A 165 31.64 7.41 -24.73
C ALA A 165 32.81 6.88 -23.90
N THR A 166 33.80 7.74 -23.56
CA THR A 166 34.96 7.34 -22.72
C THR A 166 34.53 7.06 -21.29
N VAL A 167 33.64 7.86 -20.68
CA VAL A 167 33.01 7.60 -19.37
C VAL A 167 32.35 6.22 -19.34
N LEU A 168 31.69 5.82 -20.42
CA LEU A 168 30.92 4.57 -20.47
C LEU A 168 31.77 3.34 -20.77
N LYS A 169 32.87 3.48 -21.53
CA LYS A 169 33.58 2.33 -22.13
C LYS A 169 35.06 2.25 -21.79
N SER A 170 35.74 3.37 -21.49
CA SER A 170 37.20 3.41 -21.34
C SER A 170 37.60 3.46 -19.86
N GLU A 171 38.77 2.89 -19.53
CA GLU A 171 39.43 3.08 -18.23
C GLU A 171 40.24 4.37 -18.22
N PRO A 172 40.49 5.00 -17.04
CA PRO A 172 41.40 6.12 -16.91
C PRO A 172 42.82 5.72 -17.32
N ASP A 173 43.61 6.67 -17.82
CA ASP A 173 45.03 6.43 -18.02
C ASP A 173 45.78 6.44 -16.68
N TRP A 174 45.84 5.29 -16.04
CA TRP A 174 46.54 5.13 -14.74
C TRP A 174 48.04 5.48 -14.77
N LYS A 175 48.65 5.60 -15.96
CA LYS A 175 50.07 6.02 -16.10
C LYS A 175 50.25 7.52 -15.97
N ALA A 176 49.17 8.30 -16.11
CA ALA A 176 49.21 9.75 -15.90
C ALA A 176 49.39 10.13 -14.41
N LEU A 177 49.14 9.22 -13.49
CA LEU A 177 49.36 9.47 -12.08
C LEU A 177 50.85 9.53 -11.73
N PRO A 178 51.31 10.51 -10.92
CA PRO A 178 52.69 10.59 -10.45
C PRO A 178 53.17 9.30 -9.79
N LEU A 179 54.45 8.94 -10.00
CA LEU A 179 55.04 7.78 -9.32
C LEU A 179 55.11 7.92 -7.81
N SER A 180 55.02 9.13 -7.29
CA SER A 180 54.93 9.46 -5.86
C SER A 180 53.53 9.24 -5.26
N THR A 181 52.50 8.91 -6.08
CA THR A 181 51.15 8.61 -5.58
C THR A 181 51.19 7.32 -4.74
N PRO A 182 50.81 7.37 -3.46
CA PRO A 182 50.83 6.20 -2.58
C PRO A 182 49.94 5.08 -3.15
N PRO A 183 50.36 3.79 -3.05
CA PRO A 183 49.58 2.65 -3.59
C PRO A 183 48.14 2.61 -3.07
N ARG A 184 47.91 3.02 -1.82
CA ARG A 184 46.56 3.10 -1.23
C ARG A 184 45.68 4.09 -1.97
N ILE A 185 46.19 5.25 -2.35
CA ILE A 185 45.44 6.29 -3.06
C ILE A 185 45.06 5.81 -4.45
N ARG A 186 45.96 5.07 -5.10
CA ARG A 186 45.68 4.42 -6.37
C ARG A 186 44.53 3.41 -6.22
N ALA A 187 44.55 2.57 -5.18
CA ALA A 187 43.47 1.61 -4.90
C ALA A 187 42.12 2.31 -4.61
N VAL A 188 42.15 3.45 -3.90
CA VAL A 188 40.94 4.27 -3.66
C VAL A 188 40.38 4.79 -4.99
N LEU A 189 41.21 5.36 -5.85
CA LEU A 189 40.82 5.84 -7.17
C LEU A 189 40.20 4.73 -8.03
N GLU A 190 40.83 3.55 -8.07
CA GLU A 190 40.37 2.37 -8.81
C GLU A 190 38.96 1.92 -8.29
N ARG A 191 38.69 2.06 -6.99
CA ARG A 191 37.40 1.75 -6.39
C ARG A 191 36.37 2.84 -6.60
N CYS A 192 36.74 4.12 -6.59
CA CYS A 192 35.82 5.23 -6.89
C CYS A 192 35.38 5.22 -8.35
N LEU A 193 36.28 4.86 -9.28
CA LEU A 193 36.08 4.90 -10.73
C LEU A 193 35.59 3.56 -11.34
N GLN A 194 34.99 2.68 -10.51
CA GLN A 194 34.33 1.48 -11.00
C GLN A 194 33.07 1.85 -11.79
N LYS A 195 32.92 1.32 -13.01
CA LYS A 195 31.78 1.60 -13.90
C LYS A 195 30.46 1.08 -13.35
N ASP A 196 30.52 -0.09 -12.69
CA ASP A 196 29.35 -0.63 -11.99
C ASP A 196 29.25 0.02 -10.59
N PRO A 197 28.16 0.74 -10.29
CA PRO A 197 27.96 1.32 -8.96
C PRO A 197 27.98 0.30 -7.81
N LYS A 198 27.74 -0.99 -8.10
CA LYS A 198 27.77 -2.06 -7.07
C LYS A 198 29.20 -2.41 -6.66
N LEU A 199 30.19 -2.20 -7.53
CA LEU A 199 31.61 -2.47 -7.28
C LEU A 199 32.34 -1.23 -6.77
N ARG A 200 31.71 -0.05 -6.84
CA ARG A 200 32.22 1.24 -6.36
C ARG A 200 32.16 1.31 -4.85
N MET A 201 32.98 2.15 -4.22
CA MET A 201 32.86 2.45 -2.79
C MET A 201 31.42 2.97 -2.50
N ARG A 202 30.86 2.47 -1.40
CA ARG A 202 29.40 2.71 -1.11
C ARG A 202 29.14 4.10 -0.60
N ASP A 203 30.08 4.63 0.17
CA ASP A 203 29.92 5.88 0.91
C ASP A 203 31.17 6.73 0.77
N ILE A 204 31.00 8.05 0.78
CA ILE A 204 32.14 8.98 0.75
C ILE A 204 32.91 8.95 2.09
N GLY A 205 32.30 8.60 3.19
CA GLY A 205 32.96 8.37 4.48
C GLY A 205 33.93 7.20 4.44
N ASP A 206 33.61 6.11 3.70
CA ASP A 206 34.54 5.01 3.46
C ASP A 206 35.77 5.48 2.65
N VAL A 207 35.57 6.37 1.67
CA VAL A 207 36.62 6.99 0.89
C VAL A 207 37.54 7.81 1.80
N ARG A 208 36.96 8.63 2.69
CA ARG A 208 37.72 9.46 3.65
C ARG A 208 38.59 8.60 4.57
N LEU A 209 38.03 7.55 5.16
CA LEU A 209 38.77 6.61 6.02
C LEU A 209 39.93 5.93 5.24
N ALA A 210 39.69 5.58 3.98
CA ALA A 210 40.71 5.00 3.12
C ALA A 210 41.83 5.99 2.77
N LEU A 211 41.53 7.29 2.58
CA LEU A 211 42.52 8.36 2.40
C LEU A 211 43.40 8.53 3.64
N ASP A 212 42.87 8.28 4.85
CA ASP A 212 43.57 8.35 6.11
C ASP A 212 44.38 7.07 6.45
N GLY A 213 44.28 6.02 5.61
CA GLY A 213 44.98 4.76 5.81
C GLY A 213 44.36 3.81 6.82
N ALA A 214 43.09 4.01 7.17
CA ALA A 214 42.37 3.19 8.17
C ALA A 214 42.30 1.69 7.80
N PHE A 215 42.47 1.34 6.54
CA PHE A 215 42.45 -0.04 6.04
C PHE A 215 43.84 -0.62 5.76
N GLU A 216 44.92 0.04 6.20
CA GLU A 216 46.29 -0.51 6.07
C GLU A 216 46.53 -1.57 7.14
N THR A 217 46.74 -2.81 6.73
CA THR A 217 47.29 -3.85 7.61
C THR A 217 48.77 -3.55 7.82
N PRO A 218 49.31 -3.45 9.05
CA PRO A 218 50.73 -3.25 9.27
C PRO A 218 51.51 -4.34 8.54
N ALA A 219 52.44 -3.93 7.67
CA ALA A 219 53.35 -4.86 6.98
C ALA A 219 54.08 -5.69 8.01
N ALA A 220 53.87 -7.01 7.98
CA ALA A 220 54.63 -7.95 8.83
C ALA A 220 56.12 -7.75 8.60
N ALA A 221 56.85 -7.46 9.67
CA ALA A 221 58.33 -7.38 9.63
C ALA A 221 58.91 -8.69 9.08
N PRO A 222 59.97 -8.66 8.25
CA PRO A 222 60.54 -9.86 7.70
C PRO A 222 61.15 -10.71 8.82
N LEU A 223 60.64 -11.93 8.95
CA LEU A 223 61.23 -12.94 9.85
C LEU A 223 62.63 -13.35 9.32
N PRO A 224 63.67 -13.50 10.19
CA PRO A 224 65.01 -13.88 9.76
C PRO A 224 64.97 -15.28 9.15
N ALA A 225 65.72 -15.44 8.05
CA ALA A 225 65.91 -16.69 7.32
C ALA A 225 66.49 -17.76 8.21
N PHE A 226 65.74 -18.86 8.40
CA PHE A 226 66.23 -20.04 9.14
C PHE A 226 66.99 -20.93 8.17
N VAL A 227 68.35 -21.11 8.44
CA VAL A 227 69.22 -22.03 7.72
C VAL A 227 68.93 -23.44 8.25
N PRO A 228 68.58 -24.45 7.41
CA PRO A 228 68.36 -25.82 7.89
C PRO A 228 69.63 -26.55 8.14
N GLN A 229 69.86 -27.02 9.37
CA GLN A 229 70.84 -28.04 9.68
C GLN A 229 70.23 -29.45 9.58
N PRO A 230 70.89 -30.46 9.03
CA PRO A 230 70.37 -31.80 8.90
C PRO A 230 70.54 -32.60 10.20
N ARG A 231 69.37 -33.15 10.68
CA ARG A 231 69.39 -34.20 11.74
C ARG A 231 68.50 -35.37 11.44
N ARG A 232 69.08 -36.51 11.55
CA ARG A 232 68.73 -37.91 11.44
C ARG A 232 67.32 -38.38 11.99
N SER A 233 66.69 -39.16 11.14
CA SER A 233 65.87 -40.35 11.29
C SER A 233 65.29 -40.74 12.68
N GLY A 234 64.05 -40.98 12.78
CA GLY A 234 63.33 -41.84 13.68
C GLY A 234 61.93 -41.44 14.06
N LEU A 235 60.93 -42.22 13.65
CA LEU A 235 59.52 -42.25 14.13
C LEU A 235 58.58 -41.09 13.77
N TRP A 236 58.37 -40.82 12.47
CA TRP A 236 57.54 -39.71 12.08
C TRP A 236 56.37 -39.97 11.09
N PRO A 237 55.80 -41.14 10.91
CA PRO A 237 54.61 -41.18 10.10
C PRO A 237 53.29 -40.85 10.87
N ALA A 238 53.21 -41.08 12.18
CA ALA A 238 52.01 -40.81 12.92
C ALA A 238 51.81 -39.33 13.25
N GLY A 239 52.87 -38.59 13.58
CA GLY A 239 52.81 -37.16 13.89
C GLY A 239 52.45 -36.29 12.68
N VAL A 240 52.94 -36.68 11.48
CA VAL A 240 52.63 -35.97 10.22
C VAL A 240 51.14 -36.15 9.82
N VAL A 241 50.57 -37.34 10.05
CA VAL A 241 49.11 -37.56 9.78
C VAL A 241 48.25 -36.79 10.75
N VAL A 242 48.59 -36.72 12.03
CA VAL A 242 47.86 -35.91 13.02
C VAL A 242 48.01 -34.42 12.76
N ALA A 243 49.23 -33.94 12.40
CA ALA A 243 49.42 -32.54 12.02
C ALA A 243 48.73 -32.18 10.70
N ALA A 244 48.69 -33.09 9.73
CA ALA A 244 47.94 -32.88 8.49
C ALA A 244 46.40 -32.84 8.70
N LEU A 245 45.91 -33.70 9.61
CA LEU A 245 44.48 -33.70 9.99
C LEU A 245 44.11 -32.43 10.78
N LEU A 246 44.99 -31.99 11.70
CA LEU A 246 44.77 -30.74 12.44
C LEU A 246 44.91 -29.53 11.54
N ALA A 247 45.90 -29.49 10.63
CA ALA A 247 46.05 -28.45 9.62
C ALA A 247 44.83 -28.44 8.65
N GLY A 248 44.36 -29.62 8.23
CA GLY A 248 43.14 -29.77 7.43
C GLY A 248 41.91 -29.28 8.16
N ALA A 249 41.76 -29.60 9.46
CA ALA A 249 40.65 -29.13 10.29
C ALA A 249 40.70 -27.61 10.52
N VAL A 250 41.90 -27.06 10.79
CA VAL A 250 42.13 -25.62 10.94
C VAL A 250 41.87 -24.90 9.63
N THR A 251 42.40 -25.44 8.50
CA THR A 251 42.15 -24.89 7.18
C THR A 251 40.65 -24.95 6.81
N TRP A 252 39.94 -26.03 7.15
CA TRP A 252 38.53 -26.18 6.96
C TRP A 252 37.70 -25.20 7.81
N VAL A 253 38.10 -24.92 9.06
CA VAL A 253 37.50 -23.92 9.95
C VAL A 253 37.76 -22.50 9.45
N ILE A 254 38.98 -22.22 8.95
CA ILE A 254 39.36 -20.90 8.41
C ILE A 254 38.77 -20.69 7.01
N ALA A 255 38.70 -21.74 6.19
CA ALA A 255 38.12 -21.71 4.85
C ALA A 255 36.59 -21.82 4.83
N ARG A 256 35.95 -21.97 5.98
CA ARG A 256 34.50 -21.77 6.03
C ARG A 256 34.22 -20.34 5.57
N PRO A 257 33.51 -20.12 4.46
CA PRO A 257 33.12 -18.78 4.10
C PRO A 257 32.38 -18.20 5.31
N SER A 258 32.90 -17.12 5.87
CA SER A 258 32.13 -16.34 6.85
C SER A 258 30.83 -15.99 6.15
N VAL A 259 29.72 -16.57 6.62
CA VAL A 259 28.40 -16.16 6.19
C VAL A 259 28.31 -14.69 6.59
N GLU A 260 28.50 -13.80 5.62
CA GLU A 260 28.25 -12.37 5.87
C GLU A 260 26.87 -12.25 6.51
N PRO A 261 26.74 -11.51 7.61
CA PRO A 261 25.44 -11.33 8.23
C PRO A 261 24.50 -10.71 7.18
N VAL A 262 23.49 -11.49 6.78
CA VAL A 262 22.46 -11.05 5.84
C VAL A 262 21.71 -9.90 6.51
N VAL A 263 21.86 -8.69 5.98
CA VAL A 263 21.24 -7.47 6.51
C VAL A 263 19.89 -7.26 5.84
N PRO A 264 18.85 -6.91 6.59
CA PRO A 264 17.56 -6.55 5.99
C PRO A 264 17.70 -5.36 5.03
N THR A 265 17.24 -5.53 3.80
CA THR A 265 17.24 -4.48 2.77
C THR A 265 15.84 -3.92 2.62
N ARG A 266 15.70 -2.59 2.70
CA ARG A 266 14.42 -1.89 2.59
C ARG A 266 14.40 -1.01 1.35
N PHE A 267 13.29 -1.07 0.60
CA PHE A 267 13.04 -0.18 -0.54
C PHE A 267 11.53 -0.08 -0.80
N SER A 268 11.12 0.98 -1.49
CA SER A 268 9.73 1.15 -1.92
C SER A 268 9.60 0.78 -3.39
N LEU A 269 8.60 -0.04 -3.70
CA LEU A 269 8.14 -0.32 -5.05
C LEU A 269 7.11 0.74 -5.44
N VAL A 270 7.50 1.64 -6.32
CA VAL A 270 6.57 2.58 -6.97
C VAL A 270 5.79 1.80 -8.03
N LEU A 271 4.47 1.90 -8.01
CA LEU A 271 3.63 1.28 -9.02
C LEU A 271 3.78 1.99 -10.38
N PRO A 272 3.55 1.29 -11.51
CA PRO A 272 3.57 1.90 -12.83
C PRO A 272 2.67 3.13 -12.91
N THR A 273 3.07 4.12 -13.71
CA THR A 273 2.29 5.36 -13.89
C THR A 273 0.90 5.04 -14.41
N GLY A 274 -0.12 5.52 -13.73
CA GLY A 274 -1.54 5.27 -14.05
C GLY A 274 -2.17 4.13 -13.26
N ASP A 275 -1.41 3.34 -12.49
CA ASP A 275 -1.96 2.36 -11.55
C ASP A 275 -2.35 3.04 -10.24
N GLN A 276 -3.60 2.88 -9.88
CA GLN A 276 -4.12 3.31 -8.57
C GLN A 276 -4.52 2.06 -7.80
N LEU A 277 -3.89 1.81 -6.64
CA LEU A 277 -4.31 0.72 -5.77
C LEU A 277 -5.78 0.88 -5.41
N THR A 278 -6.54 -0.17 -5.64
CA THR A 278 -7.97 -0.17 -5.37
C THR A 278 -8.24 -1.10 -4.21
N PHE A 279 -8.64 -0.50 -3.10
CA PHE A 279 -8.90 -1.21 -1.87
C PHE A 279 -10.34 -1.75 -1.85
N ALA A 280 -10.50 -2.96 -1.34
CA ALA A 280 -11.78 -3.65 -1.17
C ALA A 280 -11.84 -4.26 0.23
N THR A 281 -12.73 -5.21 0.44
CA THR A 281 -12.96 -5.81 1.76
C THR A 281 -11.89 -6.81 2.22
N GLY A 282 -10.84 -7.05 1.42
CA GLY A 282 -9.74 -7.98 1.73
C GLY A 282 -8.35 -7.36 1.51
N THR A 283 -7.31 -8.11 1.81
CA THR A 283 -5.92 -7.77 1.51
C THR A 283 -5.74 -7.71 -0.01
N MET A 284 -5.18 -6.60 -0.53
CA MET A 284 -5.07 -6.33 -1.97
C MET A 284 -3.67 -6.60 -2.51
N VAL A 285 -2.73 -6.95 -1.63
CA VAL A 285 -1.35 -7.27 -1.98
C VAL A 285 -1.00 -8.67 -1.49
N ALA A 286 -0.33 -9.44 -2.32
CA ALA A 286 0.21 -10.74 -1.95
C ALA A 286 1.62 -10.89 -2.52
N VAL A 287 2.52 -11.49 -1.76
CA VAL A 287 3.88 -11.82 -2.18
C VAL A 287 4.00 -13.33 -2.40
N SER A 288 4.71 -13.73 -3.45
CA SER A 288 5.00 -15.14 -3.70
C SER A 288 5.85 -15.75 -2.59
N PRO A 289 5.81 -17.09 -2.39
CA PRO A 289 6.58 -17.74 -1.34
C PRO A 289 8.09 -17.51 -1.43
N ASP A 290 8.64 -17.30 -2.63
CA ASP A 290 10.05 -16.97 -2.90
C ASP A 290 10.38 -15.47 -2.76
N GLY A 291 9.39 -14.65 -2.42
CA GLY A 291 9.56 -13.20 -2.25
C GLY A 291 9.80 -12.41 -3.54
N GLN A 292 9.77 -13.05 -4.73
CA GLN A 292 10.19 -12.41 -5.98
C GLN A 292 9.04 -11.79 -6.79
N THR A 293 7.79 -12.12 -6.45
CA THR A 293 6.63 -11.70 -7.23
C THR A 293 5.57 -11.07 -6.34
N LEU A 294 5.11 -9.89 -6.72
CA LEU A 294 4.00 -9.17 -6.10
C LEU A 294 2.75 -9.33 -6.95
N ALA A 295 1.65 -9.77 -6.36
CA ALA A 295 0.32 -9.66 -6.91
C ALA A 295 -0.43 -8.52 -6.22
N TYR A 296 -1.11 -7.65 -6.98
CA TYR A 296 -1.87 -6.54 -6.42
C TYR A 296 -3.09 -6.18 -7.24
N ARG A 297 -4.08 -5.58 -6.61
CA ARG A 297 -5.27 -5.08 -7.26
C ARG A 297 -5.14 -3.57 -7.48
N ALA A 298 -5.32 -3.14 -8.73
CA ALA A 298 -5.26 -1.73 -9.08
C ALA A 298 -6.26 -1.38 -10.18
N THR A 299 -6.58 -0.09 -10.28
CA THR A 299 -7.32 0.49 -11.40
C THR A 299 -6.33 1.17 -12.33
N ARG A 300 -6.36 0.76 -13.62
CA ARG A 300 -5.59 1.37 -14.71
C ARG A 300 -6.56 1.76 -15.82
N SER A 301 -6.57 3.04 -16.21
CA SER A 301 -7.48 3.57 -17.24
C SER A 301 -8.96 3.23 -16.97
N GLY A 302 -9.42 3.38 -15.73
CA GLY A 302 -10.80 3.11 -15.30
C GLY A 302 -11.16 1.63 -15.09
N ASN A 303 -10.27 0.69 -15.40
CA ASN A 303 -10.51 -0.74 -15.25
C ASN A 303 -9.76 -1.31 -14.05
N THR A 304 -10.50 -1.83 -13.07
CA THR A 304 -9.92 -2.52 -11.91
C THR A 304 -9.60 -3.96 -12.25
N ARG A 305 -8.34 -4.38 -12.01
CA ARG A 305 -7.83 -5.72 -12.33
C ARG A 305 -6.79 -6.19 -11.31
N LEU A 306 -6.45 -7.49 -11.37
CA LEU A 306 -5.28 -8.03 -10.71
C LEU A 306 -4.06 -7.89 -11.63
N PHE A 307 -2.97 -7.42 -11.04
CA PHE A 307 -1.68 -7.27 -11.66
C PHE A 307 -0.65 -8.15 -10.98
N VAL A 308 0.30 -8.62 -11.74
CA VAL A 308 1.49 -9.33 -11.25
C VAL A 308 2.73 -8.57 -11.69
N ARG A 309 3.67 -8.39 -10.78
CA ARG A 309 4.96 -7.75 -11.05
C ARG A 309 6.08 -8.48 -10.31
N ARG A 310 7.11 -8.84 -11.03
CA ARG A 310 8.36 -9.28 -10.39
C ARG A 310 9.06 -8.07 -9.76
N ILE A 311 9.68 -8.26 -8.61
CA ILE A 311 10.39 -7.16 -7.91
C ILE A 311 11.62 -6.65 -8.66
N ASP A 312 12.20 -7.45 -9.58
CA ASP A 312 13.31 -7.10 -10.46
C ASP A 312 12.89 -6.45 -11.78
N GLN A 313 11.56 -6.25 -12.02
CA GLN A 313 11.00 -5.66 -13.22
C GLN A 313 10.21 -4.39 -12.90
N PHE A 314 10.17 -3.45 -13.85
CA PHE A 314 9.38 -2.22 -13.72
C PHE A 314 7.93 -2.39 -14.18
N GLU A 315 7.71 -3.26 -15.14
CA GLU A 315 6.39 -3.47 -15.75
C GLU A 315 5.57 -4.49 -14.96
N ALA A 316 4.28 -4.19 -14.82
CA ALA A 316 3.30 -5.09 -14.26
C ALA A 316 2.38 -5.63 -15.35
N GLN A 317 2.12 -6.91 -15.32
CA GLN A 317 1.23 -7.60 -16.24
C GLN A 317 -0.15 -7.80 -15.61
N VAL A 318 -1.20 -7.62 -16.41
CA VAL A 318 -2.57 -8.00 -16.01
C VAL A 318 -2.66 -9.52 -16.07
N ILE A 319 -3.22 -10.13 -15.02
CA ILE A 319 -3.47 -11.56 -15.00
C ILE A 319 -4.97 -11.89 -15.07
N GLY A 320 -5.26 -13.00 -15.74
CA GLY A 320 -6.64 -13.48 -15.89
C GLY A 320 -7.48 -12.64 -16.88
N ASP A 321 -8.73 -13.03 -16.96
CA ASP A 321 -9.73 -12.44 -17.83
C ASP A 321 -10.41 -11.24 -17.13
N SER A 322 -9.74 -10.11 -17.07
CA SER A 322 -10.31 -8.80 -16.72
C SER A 322 -11.22 -8.68 -15.45
N ALA A 323 -11.34 -9.74 -14.66
CA ALA A 323 -12.17 -9.73 -13.46
C ALA A 323 -11.51 -8.91 -12.33
N PRO A 324 -12.22 -8.06 -11.60
CA PRO A 324 -11.70 -7.37 -10.42
C PRO A 324 -11.59 -8.34 -9.24
N GLY A 325 -10.68 -9.32 -9.32
CA GLY A 325 -10.45 -10.31 -8.26
C GLY A 325 -10.13 -9.67 -6.91
N GLU A 326 -10.59 -10.29 -5.83
CA GLU A 326 -10.39 -9.82 -4.45
C GLU A 326 -9.54 -10.81 -3.67
N ALA A 327 -8.79 -10.29 -2.69
CA ALA A 327 -7.96 -11.05 -1.74
C ALA A 327 -7.09 -12.13 -2.42
N PRO A 328 -6.16 -11.74 -3.31
CA PRO A 328 -5.28 -12.70 -3.98
C PRO A 328 -4.35 -13.40 -2.97
N PHE A 329 -4.06 -14.68 -3.23
CA PHE A 329 -3.05 -15.44 -2.50
C PHE A 329 -2.39 -16.46 -3.42
N PHE A 330 -1.09 -16.71 -3.17
CA PHE A 330 -0.31 -17.63 -3.99
C PHE A 330 -0.50 -19.09 -3.57
N SER A 331 -0.31 -20.00 -4.53
CA SER A 331 -0.03 -21.41 -4.24
C SER A 331 1.31 -21.57 -3.52
N ALA A 332 1.50 -22.67 -2.83
CA ALA A 332 2.72 -22.93 -2.05
C ALA A 332 4.00 -23.00 -2.92
N ASP A 333 3.88 -23.37 -4.20
CA ASP A 333 4.95 -23.38 -5.21
C ASP A 333 5.16 -22.03 -5.91
N GLY A 334 4.24 -21.06 -5.70
CA GLY A 334 4.30 -19.73 -6.33
C GLY A 334 3.87 -19.69 -7.81
N GLU A 335 3.44 -20.79 -8.41
CA GLU A 335 3.07 -20.87 -9.83
C GLU A 335 1.65 -20.40 -10.13
N TRP A 336 0.78 -20.35 -9.12
CA TRP A 336 -0.63 -19.96 -9.24
C TRP A 336 -1.02 -18.88 -8.26
N ILE A 337 -2.00 -18.05 -8.66
CA ILE A 337 -2.68 -17.08 -7.80
C ILE A 337 -4.15 -17.47 -7.75
N ALA A 338 -4.65 -17.70 -6.54
CA ALA A 338 -6.08 -17.81 -6.27
C ALA A 338 -6.66 -16.47 -5.84
N TYR A 339 -7.93 -16.22 -6.16
CA TYR A 339 -8.66 -15.01 -5.83
C TYR A 339 -10.17 -15.25 -5.83
N PHE A 340 -10.91 -14.34 -5.24
CA PHE A 340 -12.38 -14.39 -5.20
C PHE A 340 -12.99 -13.47 -6.25
N PHE A 341 -13.97 -13.97 -6.99
CA PHE A 341 -14.73 -13.19 -7.96
C PHE A 341 -16.12 -13.83 -8.19
N SER A 342 -17.20 -13.02 -8.17
CA SER A 342 -18.58 -13.44 -8.48
C SER A 342 -19.00 -14.75 -7.81
N ASN A 343 -18.91 -14.82 -6.47
CA ASN A 343 -19.26 -16.02 -5.70
C ASN A 343 -18.49 -17.30 -6.11
N ALA A 344 -17.29 -17.15 -6.61
CA ALA A 344 -16.43 -18.25 -6.95
C ALA A 344 -14.99 -18.04 -6.45
N LEU A 345 -14.34 -19.12 -6.07
CA LEU A 345 -12.90 -19.19 -5.96
C LEU A 345 -12.32 -19.51 -7.33
N ARG A 346 -11.44 -18.66 -7.83
CA ARG A 346 -10.76 -18.82 -9.12
C ARG A 346 -9.26 -18.89 -8.92
N LYS A 347 -8.54 -19.47 -9.88
CA LYS A 347 -7.08 -19.46 -9.96
C LYS A 347 -6.62 -19.05 -11.36
N VAL A 348 -5.43 -18.51 -11.44
CA VAL A 348 -4.76 -18.15 -12.67
C VAL A 348 -3.26 -18.39 -12.54
N SER A 349 -2.59 -18.82 -13.60
CA SER A 349 -1.13 -18.97 -13.58
C SER A 349 -0.44 -17.61 -13.47
N VAL A 350 0.63 -17.54 -12.71
CA VAL A 350 1.50 -16.35 -12.59
C VAL A 350 2.05 -15.91 -13.95
N ARG A 351 2.17 -16.86 -14.89
CA ARG A 351 2.63 -16.62 -16.27
C ARG A 351 1.51 -16.09 -17.19
N GLY A 352 0.29 -15.92 -16.67
CA GLY A 352 -0.87 -15.51 -17.44
C GLY A 352 -1.68 -16.69 -17.98
N GLY A 353 -2.67 -16.39 -18.80
CA GLY A 353 -3.61 -17.37 -19.35
C GLY A 353 -5.04 -17.20 -18.80
N PRO A 354 -5.98 -18.06 -19.22
CA PRO A 354 -7.36 -17.99 -18.74
C PRO A 354 -7.47 -18.37 -17.27
N ALA A 355 -8.38 -17.71 -16.55
CA ALA A 355 -8.66 -18.06 -15.18
C ALA A 355 -9.61 -19.27 -15.09
N GLU A 356 -9.29 -20.19 -14.19
CA GLU A 356 -10.04 -21.41 -13.91
C GLU A 356 -10.87 -21.26 -12.65
N THR A 357 -12.11 -21.77 -12.64
CA THR A 357 -12.94 -21.82 -11.43
C THR A 357 -12.58 -23.07 -10.62
N ILE A 358 -12.18 -22.90 -9.37
CA ILE A 358 -11.90 -23.99 -8.42
C ILE A 358 -13.22 -24.45 -7.79
N ALA A 359 -14.01 -23.50 -7.26
CA ALA A 359 -15.27 -23.85 -6.58
C ALA A 359 -16.27 -22.69 -6.63
N PRO A 360 -17.58 -22.97 -6.78
CA PRO A 360 -18.64 -22.02 -6.47
C PRO A 360 -18.74 -21.85 -4.95
N LEU A 361 -19.04 -20.63 -4.50
CA LEU A 361 -19.10 -20.27 -3.09
C LEU A 361 -20.48 -19.75 -2.73
N LYS A 362 -21.02 -20.21 -1.61
CA LYS A 362 -22.33 -19.72 -1.10
C LYS A 362 -22.19 -18.43 -0.29
N ASP A 363 -21.02 -18.17 0.26
CA ASP A 363 -20.66 -16.96 1.01
C ASP A 363 -19.31 -16.45 0.46
N VAL A 364 -19.07 -15.14 0.51
CA VAL A 364 -17.80 -14.56 0.09
C VAL A 364 -16.77 -14.79 1.18
N PRO A 365 -15.75 -15.62 0.96
CA PRO A 365 -14.70 -15.83 1.94
C PRO A 365 -13.92 -14.53 2.19
N ARG A 366 -13.31 -14.48 3.35
CA ARG A 366 -12.52 -13.36 3.83
C ARG A 366 -11.04 -13.74 3.97
N GLY A 367 -10.50 -14.31 2.90
CA GLY A 367 -9.14 -14.79 2.78
C GLY A 367 -9.06 -16.28 2.53
N GLY A 368 -7.91 -16.71 2.02
CA GLY A 368 -7.59 -18.09 1.74
C GLY A 368 -6.11 -18.38 1.98
N ASP A 369 -5.78 -19.66 2.12
CA ASP A 369 -4.41 -20.16 2.19
C ASP A 369 -4.29 -21.45 1.40
N TRP A 370 -3.23 -21.60 0.62
CA TRP A 370 -3.00 -22.74 -0.26
C TRP A 370 -1.77 -23.52 0.18
N SER A 371 -2.00 -24.66 0.76
CA SER A 371 -0.95 -25.56 1.27
C SER A 371 -0.23 -26.34 0.17
N ALA A 372 0.93 -26.90 0.51
CA ALA A 372 1.78 -27.63 -0.43
C ALA A 372 1.17 -28.94 -0.95
N ASP A 373 0.22 -29.52 -0.24
CA ASP A 373 -0.52 -30.73 -0.64
C ASP A 373 -1.69 -30.44 -1.62
N GLY A 374 -1.88 -29.17 -1.99
CA GLY A 374 -2.94 -28.72 -2.88
C GLY A 374 -4.27 -28.47 -2.19
N THR A 375 -4.33 -28.46 -0.86
CA THR A 375 -5.53 -28.11 -0.10
C THR A 375 -5.60 -26.58 0.07
N ILE A 376 -6.78 -26.00 -0.14
CA ILE A 376 -7.05 -24.58 0.08
C ILE A 376 -8.00 -24.44 1.27
N ALA A 377 -7.58 -23.67 2.28
CA ALA A 377 -8.46 -23.24 3.37
C ALA A 377 -9.14 -21.93 3.04
N LEU A 378 -10.42 -21.81 3.35
CA LEU A 378 -11.24 -20.63 3.17
C LEU A 378 -11.88 -20.24 4.50
N ALA A 379 -11.99 -18.94 4.74
CA ALA A 379 -12.66 -18.43 5.94
C ALA A 379 -13.77 -17.43 5.56
N GLY A 380 -14.89 -17.48 6.27
CA GLY A 380 -16.07 -16.64 6.01
C GLY A 380 -17.14 -16.91 7.07
N ALA A 381 -18.32 -17.42 6.70
CA ALA A 381 -19.33 -17.95 7.63
C ALA A 381 -18.84 -19.18 8.39
N GLY A 382 -17.63 -19.68 8.08
CA GLY A 382 -16.97 -20.79 8.74
C GLY A 382 -15.59 -21.04 8.15
N LEU A 383 -14.98 -22.17 8.54
CA LEU A 383 -13.76 -22.69 7.93
C LEU A 383 -14.13 -23.81 6.95
N ASP A 384 -13.72 -23.65 5.71
CA ASP A 384 -13.93 -24.62 4.65
C ASP A 384 -12.60 -25.07 4.05
N LEU A 385 -12.52 -26.32 3.62
CA LEU A 385 -11.41 -26.84 2.82
C LEU A 385 -11.91 -27.23 1.43
N VAL A 386 -11.11 -26.93 0.42
CA VAL A 386 -11.37 -27.31 -0.98
C VAL A 386 -10.07 -27.74 -1.66
N PRO A 387 -10.05 -28.82 -2.47
CA PRO A 387 -8.88 -29.16 -3.27
C PRO A 387 -8.63 -28.10 -4.36
N ALA A 388 -7.38 -27.79 -4.65
CA ALA A 388 -7.01 -26.86 -5.73
C ALA A 388 -7.37 -27.37 -7.13
N THR A 389 -7.64 -28.68 -7.27
CA THR A 389 -8.17 -29.31 -8.47
C THR A 389 -9.66 -29.05 -8.69
N GLY A 390 -10.33 -28.49 -7.70
CA GLY A 390 -11.76 -28.17 -7.74
C GLY A 390 -12.62 -29.11 -6.90
N GLY A 391 -13.86 -28.70 -6.68
CA GLY A 391 -14.86 -29.46 -5.95
C GLY A 391 -15.74 -28.60 -5.03
N THR A 392 -16.60 -29.26 -4.26
CA THR A 392 -17.45 -28.59 -3.28
C THR A 392 -16.64 -28.35 -2.00
N PRO A 393 -16.62 -27.14 -1.46
CA PRO A 393 -15.97 -26.84 -0.19
C PRO A 393 -16.54 -27.71 0.95
N ASN A 394 -15.66 -28.30 1.75
CA ASN A 394 -16.00 -29.11 2.92
C ASN A 394 -15.92 -28.24 4.18
N ARG A 395 -17.06 -28.02 4.86
CA ARG A 395 -17.17 -27.24 6.08
C ARG A 395 -16.59 -27.97 7.28
N LEU A 396 -15.54 -27.41 7.90
CA LEU A 396 -14.91 -27.92 9.13
C LEU A 396 -15.57 -27.34 10.38
N ALA A 397 -15.85 -26.03 10.37
CA ALA A 397 -16.43 -25.30 11.50
C ALA A 397 -17.31 -24.16 11.00
N THR A 398 -18.38 -23.88 11.74
CA THR A 398 -19.27 -22.74 11.47
C THR A 398 -18.99 -21.63 12.47
N ALA A 399 -18.93 -20.39 12.00
CA ALA A 399 -18.74 -19.24 12.87
C ALA A 399 -19.97 -19.05 13.79
N PRO A 400 -19.79 -18.69 15.06
CA PRO A 400 -20.88 -18.34 15.96
C PRO A 400 -21.73 -17.20 15.39
N ALA A 401 -22.99 -17.08 15.84
CA ALA A 401 -23.87 -16.00 15.43
C ALA A 401 -23.22 -14.62 15.69
N GLY A 402 -23.31 -13.73 14.72
CA GLY A 402 -22.68 -12.40 14.77
C GLY A 402 -21.17 -12.36 14.57
N LYS A 403 -20.51 -13.52 14.41
CA LYS A 403 -19.09 -13.61 14.10
C LYS A 403 -18.85 -14.10 12.68
N ARG A 404 -17.63 -13.80 12.17
CA ARG A 404 -17.07 -14.34 10.94
C ARG A 404 -15.64 -14.77 11.18
N PHE A 405 -15.15 -15.67 10.35
CA PHE A 405 -13.77 -16.09 10.33
C PHE A 405 -13.04 -15.42 9.15
N TRP A 406 -11.75 -15.04 9.37
CA TRP A 406 -10.95 -14.27 8.45
C TRP A 406 -9.53 -14.82 8.39
N TYR A 407 -8.87 -14.64 7.26
CA TYR A 407 -7.42 -14.88 7.06
C TYR A 407 -6.95 -16.25 7.55
N PRO A 408 -7.45 -17.33 6.99
CA PRO A 408 -7.04 -18.66 7.41
C PRO A 408 -5.59 -18.93 7.02
N GLN A 409 -4.89 -19.77 7.79
CA GLN A 409 -3.62 -20.37 7.41
C GLN A 409 -3.55 -21.80 7.89
N ILE A 410 -3.25 -22.74 6.98
CA ILE A 410 -3.01 -24.13 7.29
C ILE A 410 -1.62 -24.29 7.91
N ILE A 411 -1.54 -24.85 9.10
CA ILE A 411 -0.29 -25.04 9.85
C ILE A 411 -0.13 -26.49 10.31
N ALA A 412 1.03 -26.82 10.85
CA ALA A 412 1.35 -28.14 11.43
C ALA A 412 1.05 -29.30 10.46
N GLY A 413 1.34 -29.10 9.16
CA GLY A 413 1.10 -30.12 8.13
C GLY A 413 -0.38 -30.50 7.96
N GLY A 414 -1.29 -29.54 8.12
CA GLY A 414 -2.74 -29.75 7.99
C GLY A 414 -3.45 -30.14 9.29
N ARG A 415 -2.73 -30.30 10.40
CA ARG A 415 -3.34 -30.65 11.71
C ARG A 415 -4.16 -29.50 12.29
N ALA A 416 -3.81 -28.25 11.95
CA ALA A 416 -4.47 -27.10 12.52
C ALA A 416 -4.61 -25.97 11.50
N ILE A 417 -5.57 -25.06 11.77
CA ILE A 417 -5.81 -23.85 10.98
C ILE A 417 -5.80 -22.65 11.93
N LEU A 418 -4.90 -21.70 11.66
CA LEU A 418 -4.96 -20.37 12.29
C LEU A 418 -6.00 -19.53 11.57
N TYR A 419 -6.72 -18.68 12.29
CA TYR A 419 -7.69 -17.75 11.72
C TYR A 419 -7.99 -16.62 12.70
N THR A 420 -8.59 -15.55 12.18
CA THR A 420 -9.13 -14.47 13.02
C THR A 420 -10.63 -14.68 13.20
N SER A 421 -11.11 -14.66 14.45
CA SER A 421 -12.54 -14.70 14.81
C SER A 421 -12.98 -13.31 15.26
N SER A 422 -13.87 -12.67 14.50
CA SER A 422 -14.34 -11.31 14.81
C SER A 422 -15.80 -11.12 14.44
N GLY A 423 -16.35 -9.96 14.78
CA GLY A 423 -17.61 -9.47 14.25
C GLY A 423 -17.49 -9.07 12.76
N PRO A 424 -18.22 -8.04 12.33
CA PRO A 424 -18.20 -7.59 10.93
C PRO A 424 -16.83 -7.10 10.45
N ARG A 425 -15.92 -6.77 11.36
CA ARG A 425 -14.60 -6.22 11.08
C ARG A 425 -13.49 -7.14 11.59
N PRO A 426 -12.47 -7.44 10.77
CA PRO A 426 -11.37 -8.32 11.17
C PRO A 426 -10.40 -7.66 12.16
N ASP A 427 -10.22 -6.33 12.11
CA ASP A 427 -9.23 -5.59 12.90
C ASP A 427 -9.50 -5.55 14.42
N ALA A 428 -10.70 -5.90 14.84
CA ALA A 428 -11.13 -6.00 16.24
C ALA A 428 -11.37 -7.45 16.69
N GLY A 429 -10.61 -8.40 16.15
CA GLY A 429 -10.80 -9.83 16.37
C GLY A 429 -9.82 -10.44 17.36
N ASP A 430 -9.98 -11.73 17.53
CA ASP A 430 -9.09 -12.63 18.23
C ASP A 430 -8.47 -13.62 17.24
N ILE A 431 -7.18 -13.88 17.38
CA ILE A 431 -6.51 -14.96 16.66
C ILE A 431 -6.79 -16.25 17.40
N GLU A 432 -7.32 -17.20 16.66
CA GLU A 432 -7.67 -18.51 17.15
C GLU A 432 -6.97 -19.60 16.32
N VAL A 433 -6.79 -20.77 16.92
CA VAL A 433 -6.33 -21.98 16.25
C VAL A 433 -7.40 -23.06 16.34
N PHE A 434 -7.77 -23.62 15.17
CA PHE A 434 -8.68 -24.76 15.06
C PHE A 434 -7.86 -26.05 14.93
N ASP A 435 -8.06 -26.97 15.86
CA ASP A 435 -7.51 -28.34 15.80
C ASP A 435 -8.44 -29.20 14.94
N VAL A 436 -7.93 -29.67 13.79
CA VAL A 436 -8.73 -30.39 12.80
C VAL A 436 -9.17 -31.78 13.30
N ALA A 437 -8.31 -32.45 14.07
CA ALA A 437 -8.60 -33.77 14.60
C ALA A 437 -9.64 -33.74 15.72
N ASN A 438 -9.50 -32.81 16.66
CA ASN A 438 -10.37 -32.67 17.82
C ASN A 438 -11.60 -31.82 17.55
N LYS A 439 -11.66 -31.11 16.41
CA LYS A 439 -12.71 -30.17 16.02
C LYS A 439 -12.96 -29.07 17.08
N THR A 440 -11.90 -28.57 17.70
CA THR A 440 -11.98 -27.56 18.76
C THR A 440 -11.20 -26.33 18.37
N SER A 441 -11.73 -25.15 18.76
CA SER A 441 -11.06 -23.87 18.59
C SER A 441 -10.50 -23.38 19.92
N ARG A 442 -9.36 -22.69 19.88
CA ARG A 442 -8.75 -22.06 21.03
C ARG A 442 -8.24 -20.67 20.68
N LYS A 443 -8.59 -19.70 21.52
CA LYS A 443 -8.07 -18.33 21.44
C LYS A 443 -6.59 -18.30 21.80
N LEU A 444 -5.80 -17.58 21.02
CA LEU A 444 -4.36 -17.38 21.22
C LEU A 444 -4.07 -15.97 21.75
N VAL A 445 -4.30 -14.95 20.95
CA VAL A 445 -4.03 -13.54 21.28
C VAL A 445 -5.06 -12.63 20.60
N PRO A 446 -5.35 -11.44 21.15
CA PRO A 446 -6.10 -10.44 20.44
C PRO A 446 -5.32 -9.92 19.22
N GLY A 447 -5.98 -9.74 18.10
CA GLY A 447 -5.37 -9.26 16.85
C GLY A 447 -6.05 -9.83 15.62
N SER A 448 -5.51 -9.51 14.44
CA SER A 448 -6.03 -9.98 13.17
C SER A 448 -4.93 -10.36 12.19
N ASP A 449 -5.32 -11.05 11.11
CA ASP A 449 -4.47 -11.46 9.98
C ASP A 449 -3.13 -12.07 10.46
N SER A 450 -3.23 -13.21 11.11
CA SER A 450 -2.05 -13.91 11.64
C SER A 450 -1.37 -14.77 10.60
N ARG A 451 -0.04 -14.85 10.68
CA ARG A 451 0.79 -15.75 9.86
C ARG A 451 1.85 -16.43 10.73
N LEU A 452 1.87 -17.75 10.69
CA LEU A 452 2.97 -18.53 11.24
C LEU A 452 4.11 -18.59 10.22
N LEU A 453 5.28 -18.14 10.63
CA LEU A 453 6.46 -18.04 9.78
C LEU A 453 7.38 -19.28 9.96
N PRO A 454 8.20 -19.63 8.96
CA PRO A 454 9.18 -20.73 9.07
C PRO A 454 10.18 -20.58 10.24
N THR A 455 10.31 -19.38 10.77
CA THR A 455 11.17 -19.06 11.93
C THR A 455 10.53 -19.40 13.28
N GLY A 456 9.31 -19.94 13.31
CA GLY A 456 8.57 -20.27 14.53
C GLY A 456 7.92 -19.06 15.21
N HIS A 457 7.78 -17.94 14.48
CA HIS A 457 7.06 -16.77 14.97
C HIS A 457 5.64 -16.74 14.42
N LEU A 458 4.68 -16.48 15.31
CA LEU A 458 3.35 -16.03 14.94
C LEU A 458 3.38 -14.49 14.84
N VAL A 459 3.16 -13.98 13.62
CA VAL A 459 3.00 -12.54 13.41
C VAL A 459 1.55 -12.22 13.19
N PHE A 460 1.13 -11.01 13.58
CA PHE A 460 -0.27 -10.58 13.51
C PHE A 460 -0.39 -9.06 13.63
N ILE A 461 -1.52 -8.52 13.20
CA ILE A 461 -1.79 -7.09 13.26
C ILE A 461 -2.65 -6.73 14.48
N ARG A 462 -2.30 -5.60 15.11
CA ARG A 462 -3.11 -4.93 16.11
C ARG A 462 -2.97 -3.43 15.93
N SER A 463 -4.08 -2.74 15.67
CA SER A 463 -4.11 -1.28 15.48
C SER A 463 -3.08 -0.75 14.47
N GLY A 464 -2.95 -1.41 13.30
CA GLY A 464 -2.00 -1.01 12.25
C GLY A 464 -0.52 -1.29 12.54
N THR A 465 -0.23 -1.99 13.63
CA THR A 465 1.12 -2.44 13.98
C THR A 465 1.24 -3.95 13.79
N LEU A 466 2.31 -4.41 13.15
CA LEU A 466 2.68 -5.82 13.06
C LEU A 466 3.38 -6.24 14.35
N TRP A 467 2.80 -7.19 15.05
CA TRP A 467 3.32 -7.79 16.27
C TRP A 467 3.87 -9.17 15.97
N ALA A 468 4.82 -9.63 16.77
CA ALA A 468 5.33 -10.99 16.69
C ALA A 468 5.44 -11.61 18.09
N VAL A 469 5.22 -12.91 18.15
CA VAL A 469 5.40 -13.72 19.34
C VAL A 469 5.90 -15.12 18.95
N LYS A 470 6.66 -15.77 19.81
CA LYS A 470 7.07 -17.16 19.61
C LYS A 470 5.86 -18.07 19.64
N PHE A 471 5.78 -19.03 18.72
CA PHE A 471 4.70 -20.02 18.63
C PHE A 471 5.28 -21.43 18.64
N ASP A 472 4.72 -22.27 19.48
CA ASP A 472 5.03 -23.69 19.53
C ASP A 472 3.99 -24.46 18.71
N GLU A 473 4.42 -24.93 17.55
CA GLU A 473 3.56 -25.65 16.60
C GLU A 473 3.15 -27.04 17.12
N SER A 474 3.93 -27.62 18.03
CA SER A 474 3.62 -28.94 18.61
C SER A 474 2.46 -28.88 19.61
N SER A 475 2.44 -27.87 20.47
CA SER A 475 1.40 -27.62 21.47
C SER A 475 0.31 -26.65 20.97
N LEU A 476 0.51 -26.05 19.81
CA LEU A 476 -0.33 -25.00 19.22
C LEU A 476 -0.50 -23.77 20.15
N GLN A 477 0.55 -23.36 20.86
CA GLN A 477 0.50 -22.28 21.86
C GLN A 477 1.49 -21.17 21.58
N VAL A 478 1.11 -19.95 21.94
CA VAL A 478 2.03 -18.80 21.99
C VAL A 478 2.92 -18.90 23.24
N GLN A 479 4.18 -18.51 23.10
CA GLN A 479 5.16 -18.49 24.16
C GLN A 479 5.72 -17.08 24.35
N GLY A 480 5.58 -16.53 25.55
CA GLY A 480 6.05 -15.17 25.87
C GLY A 480 5.04 -14.07 25.55
N THR A 481 5.52 -12.84 25.56
CA THR A 481 4.70 -11.63 25.32
C THR A 481 4.90 -11.15 23.88
N PRO A 482 3.84 -10.79 23.15
CA PRO A 482 3.97 -10.19 21.82
C PRO A 482 4.80 -8.88 21.86
N VAL A 483 5.62 -8.68 20.82
CA VAL A 483 6.50 -7.52 20.64
C VAL A 483 6.11 -6.79 19.36
N PRO A 484 6.00 -5.45 19.35
CA PRO A 484 5.75 -4.68 18.14
C PRO A 484 6.99 -4.70 17.22
N ILE A 485 6.80 -4.93 15.93
CA ILE A 485 7.89 -5.08 14.94
C ILE A 485 7.89 -3.98 13.90
N VAL A 486 6.73 -3.74 13.24
CA VAL A 486 6.55 -2.72 12.20
C VAL A 486 5.29 -1.94 12.49
N GLU A 487 5.40 -0.62 12.56
CA GLU A 487 4.29 0.30 12.77
C GLU A 487 3.82 0.93 11.46
N GLY A 488 2.61 1.50 11.47
CA GLY A 488 2.08 2.27 10.35
C GLY A 488 1.71 1.44 9.13
N ILE A 489 1.33 0.16 9.31
CA ILE A 489 0.74 -0.65 8.25
C ILE A 489 -0.70 -0.19 8.03
N ARG A 490 -1.03 0.06 6.77
CA ARG A 490 -2.35 0.54 6.36
C ARG A 490 -3.45 -0.46 6.67
N VAL A 491 -4.49 0.02 7.35
CA VAL A 491 -5.73 -0.70 7.61
C VAL A 491 -6.86 0.04 6.89
N GLU A 492 -7.62 -0.66 6.08
CA GLU A 492 -8.74 -0.07 5.33
C GLU A 492 -9.98 0.10 6.21
N GLY A 493 -10.92 0.95 5.78
CA GLY A 493 -12.16 1.22 6.51
C GLY A 493 -12.98 -0.04 6.85
N GLY A 494 -12.88 -1.11 6.07
CA GLY A 494 -13.44 -2.44 6.36
C GLY A 494 -12.63 -3.30 7.31
N GLY A 495 -11.49 -2.81 7.84
CA GLY A 495 -10.59 -3.54 8.72
C GLY A 495 -9.59 -4.46 8.00
N ALA A 496 -9.54 -4.41 6.66
CA ALA A 496 -8.57 -5.20 5.88
C ALA A 496 -7.16 -4.61 6.00
N VAL A 497 -6.20 -5.45 6.31
CA VAL A 497 -4.80 -5.06 6.52
C VAL A 497 -4.00 -5.27 5.24
N GLN A 498 -3.10 -4.34 4.93
CA GLN A 498 -2.35 -4.37 3.68
C GLN A 498 -0.89 -4.78 3.91
N TYR A 499 -0.67 -6.07 4.16
CA TYR A 499 0.67 -6.67 4.23
C TYR A 499 0.67 -8.12 3.73
N SER A 500 1.84 -8.63 3.38
CA SER A 500 2.07 -10.01 3.01
C SER A 500 3.51 -10.41 3.33
N VAL A 501 3.76 -11.68 3.68
CA VAL A 501 5.10 -12.20 4.02
C VAL A 501 5.38 -13.43 3.19
N GLY A 502 6.51 -13.42 2.47
CA GLY A 502 7.06 -14.57 1.76
C GLY A 502 7.72 -15.58 2.72
N ARG A 503 7.80 -16.83 2.29
CA ARG A 503 8.50 -17.89 3.07
C ARG A 503 10.01 -17.68 3.12
N ASP A 504 10.58 -16.91 2.20
CA ASP A 504 11.97 -16.50 2.14
C ASP A 504 12.34 -15.40 3.16
N GLY A 505 11.33 -14.76 3.79
CA GLY A 505 11.51 -13.65 4.70
C GLY A 505 11.39 -12.28 4.04
N THR A 506 10.79 -12.19 2.87
CA THR A 506 10.39 -10.91 2.27
C THR A 506 9.08 -10.45 2.87
N LEU A 507 9.08 -9.31 3.56
CA LEU A 507 7.88 -8.62 4.03
C LEU A 507 7.52 -7.53 3.03
N MET A 508 6.26 -7.50 2.58
CA MET A 508 5.69 -6.41 1.80
C MET A 508 4.52 -5.80 2.54
N TYR A 509 4.43 -4.47 2.57
CA TYR A 509 3.30 -3.77 3.18
C TYR A 509 3.08 -2.40 2.54
N ILE A 510 1.86 -1.92 2.63
CA ILE A 510 1.51 -0.56 2.26
C ILE A 510 1.54 0.27 3.55
N ALA A 511 2.39 1.29 3.58
CA ALA A 511 2.44 2.24 4.67
C ALA A 511 1.29 3.26 4.51
N GLY A 512 0.82 3.78 5.63
CA GLY A 512 -0.16 4.84 5.68
C GLY A 512 -0.84 4.87 7.04
N ALA A 513 -1.21 6.05 7.49
CA ALA A 513 -2.15 6.17 8.60
C ALA A 513 -3.44 5.43 8.21
N ASN A 514 -4.15 4.90 9.20
CA ASN A 514 -5.49 4.36 8.98
C ASN A 514 -6.27 5.36 8.14
N SER A 515 -6.37 5.12 6.83
CA SER A 515 -7.02 6.03 5.87
C SER A 515 -8.54 5.97 6.05
N THR A 516 -8.99 6.01 7.30
CA THR A 516 -10.40 6.12 7.64
C THR A 516 -10.83 7.57 7.79
N ALA A 517 -9.85 8.50 7.86
CA ALA A 517 -10.14 9.91 7.94
C ALA A 517 -10.83 10.38 6.66
N SER A 518 -11.97 10.98 6.83
CA SER A 518 -12.82 11.47 5.73
C SER A 518 -13.49 12.77 6.14
N HIS A 519 -13.98 13.49 5.14
CA HIS A 519 -14.72 14.74 5.32
C HIS A 519 -16.12 14.64 4.74
N LEU A 520 -17.07 15.32 5.36
CA LEU A 520 -18.36 15.54 4.75
C LEU A 520 -18.26 16.68 3.74
N VAL A 521 -18.79 16.44 2.54
CA VAL A 521 -18.69 17.38 1.42
C VAL A 521 -20.04 17.49 0.74
N TRP A 522 -20.51 18.71 0.51
CA TRP A 522 -21.58 18.98 -0.41
C TRP A 522 -21.07 18.92 -1.84
N VAL A 523 -21.80 18.23 -2.69
CA VAL A 523 -21.54 18.18 -4.13
C VAL A 523 -22.79 18.66 -4.85
N ASP A 524 -22.66 19.56 -5.79
CA ASP A 524 -23.78 19.99 -6.62
C ASP A 524 -23.98 19.07 -7.85
N ARG A 525 -25.00 19.35 -8.66
CA ARG A 525 -25.29 18.57 -9.87
C ARG A 525 -24.21 18.68 -10.96
N ALA A 526 -23.35 19.68 -10.91
CA ALA A 526 -22.22 19.87 -11.81
C ALA A 526 -20.92 19.21 -11.30
N GLY A 527 -20.93 18.71 -10.05
CA GLY A 527 -19.79 18.08 -9.41
C GLY A 527 -18.91 19.05 -8.61
N ALA A 528 -19.31 20.32 -8.45
CA ALA A 528 -18.59 21.27 -7.59
C ALA A 528 -18.73 20.89 -6.12
N GLN A 529 -17.62 20.95 -5.37
CA GLN A 529 -17.50 20.43 -4.01
C GLN A 529 -17.31 21.56 -3.00
N VAL A 530 -18.09 21.53 -1.92
CA VAL A 530 -17.95 22.46 -0.79
C VAL A 530 -17.83 21.64 0.49
N PRO A 531 -16.71 21.70 1.24
CA PRO A 531 -16.58 21.01 2.53
C PRO A 531 -17.64 21.48 3.51
N LEU A 532 -18.22 20.54 4.25
CA LEU A 532 -19.17 20.82 5.33
C LEU A 532 -18.48 20.94 6.70
N ASP A 533 -17.44 20.15 6.91
CA ASP A 533 -16.71 20.05 8.18
C ASP A 533 -15.20 20.22 7.93
N ALA A 534 -14.53 20.91 8.83
CA ALA A 534 -13.08 21.09 8.77
C ALA A 534 -12.28 19.95 9.42
N ALA A 535 -12.89 19.16 10.32
CA ALA A 535 -12.22 18.07 11.02
C ALA A 535 -12.40 16.75 10.29
N ALA A 536 -11.29 16.09 9.95
CA ALA A 536 -11.28 14.75 9.40
C ALA A 536 -11.70 13.74 10.48
N ARG A 537 -12.65 12.85 10.15
CA ARG A 537 -13.18 11.79 11.03
C ARG A 537 -13.42 10.52 10.24
N THR A 538 -13.66 9.41 10.93
CA THR A 538 -13.99 8.14 10.28
C THR A 538 -15.51 8.02 10.11
N PHE A 539 -16.02 8.46 8.95
CA PHE A 539 -17.44 8.31 8.57
C PHE A 539 -17.63 7.06 7.69
N TYR A 540 -18.74 6.31 7.94
CA TYR A 540 -19.09 5.13 7.13
C TYR A 540 -20.38 5.30 6.32
N SER A 541 -21.34 6.07 6.83
CA SER A 541 -22.58 6.38 6.13
C SER A 541 -23.11 7.77 6.47
N VAL A 542 -23.95 8.30 5.60
CA VAL A 542 -24.61 9.60 5.80
C VAL A 542 -26.06 9.52 5.35
N ARG A 543 -26.96 10.05 6.18
CA ARG A 543 -28.40 10.16 5.87
C ARG A 543 -28.95 11.50 6.30
N LEU A 544 -29.51 12.23 5.37
CA LEU A 544 -30.18 13.50 5.66
C LEU A 544 -31.57 13.28 6.26
N ASP A 545 -31.97 14.12 7.22
CA ASP A 545 -33.36 14.15 7.66
C ASP A 545 -34.25 14.61 6.49
N PRO A 546 -35.54 14.23 6.48
CA PRO A 546 -36.45 14.56 5.37
C PRO A 546 -36.53 16.05 5.03
N ALA A 547 -36.27 16.94 5.99
CA ALA A 547 -36.23 18.38 5.81
C ALA A 547 -34.81 18.92 5.53
N SER A 548 -33.77 18.07 5.45
CA SER A 548 -32.37 18.41 5.27
C SER A 548 -31.84 19.45 6.26
N ARG A 549 -32.24 19.35 7.53
CA ARG A 549 -31.77 20.20 8.62
C ARG A 549 -30.64 19.55 9.42
N ALA A 550 -30.56 18.21 9.37
CA ALA A 550 -29.56 17.43 10.08
C ALA A 550 -29.12 16.23 9.22
N ALA A 551 -27.92 15.73 9.49
CA ALA A 551 -27.40 14.48 8.97
C ALA A 551 -27.21 13.47 10.11
N ALA A 552 -27.75 12.27 9.96
CA ALA A 552 -27.40 11.13 10.79
C ALA A 552 -26.18 10.44 10.17
N LEU A 553 -25.21 10.11 11.00
CA LEU A 553 -23.90 9.60 10.65
C LEU A 553 -23.59 8.39 11.51
N ASP A 554 -22.89 7.42 11.00
CA ASP A 554 -22.13 6.49 11.83
C ASP A 554 -20.66 6.89 11.82
N LEU A 555 -20.11 7.07 12.99
CA LEU A 555 -18.80 7.65 13.22
C LEU A 555 -18.07 6.82 14.25
N ARG A 556 -16.81 6.49 13.93
CA ARG A 556 -15.89 5.94 14.91
C ARG A 556 -14.97 7.05 15.41
N ASP A 557 -15.19 7.50 16.60
CA ASP A 557 -14.25 8.31 17.37
C ASP A 557 -13.37 7.38 18.23
N SER A 558 -12.34 7.81 18.85
CA SER A 558 -11.39 6.97 19.62
C SER A 558 -12.12 6.02 20.59
N GLY A 559 -12.30 4.74 20.24
CA GLY A 559 -12.96 3.74 21.08
C GLY A 559 -13.26 2.41 20.36
N ASP A 560 -13.88 1.47 21.05
CA ASP A 560 -14.06 0.08 20.61
C ASP A 560 -15.21 -0.16 19.62
N GLY A 561 -15.99 0.85 19.25
CA GLY A 561 -17.16 0.70 18.36
C GLY A 561 -17.47 1.94 17.53
N ALA A 562 -18.33 1.77 16.51
CA ALA A 562 -18.95 2.85 15.76
C ALA A 562 -20.27 3.22 16.46
N ASP A 563 -20.57 4.51 16.55
CA ASP A 563 -21.79 5.04 17.14
C ASP A 563 -22.57 5.89 16.15
N ILE A 564 -23.85 6.04 16.41
CA ILE A 564 -24.71 6.95 15.68
C ILE A 564 -24.56 8.36 16.26
N TRP A 565 -24.36 9.30 15.35
CA TRP A 565 -24.25 10.73 15.64
C TRP A 565 -25.24 11.52 14.77
N VAL A 566 -25.66 12.68 15.26
CA VAL A 566 -26.49 13.62 14.51
C VAL A 566 -25.75 14.94 14.38
N LEU A 567 -25.55 15.41 13.16
CA LEU A 567 -24.96 16.70 12.82
C LEU A 567 -26.05 17.64 12.33
N PRO A 568 -26.45 18.67 13.11
CA PRO A 568 -27.29 19.75 12.60
C PRO A 568 -26.52 20.53 11.52
N LEU A 569 -27.09 20.69 10.32
CA LEU A 569 -26.38 21.27 9.17
C LEU A 569 -26.03 22.76 9.31
N GLY A 570 -26.54 23.43 10.32
CA GLY A 570 -26.16 24.80 10.71
C GLY A 570 -25.07 24.85 11.81
N ARG A 571 -24.51 23.71 12.24
CA ARG A 571 -23.49 23.61 13.29
C ARG A 571 -22.35 22.71 12.80
N GLN A 572 -21.16 22.92 13.34
CA GLN A 572 -19.97 22.13 12.95
C GLN A 572 -19.72 20.92 13.87
N THR A 573 -20.46 20.78 14.95
CA THR A 573 -20.23 19.73 15.96
C THR A 573 -21.38 18.74 15.98
N PRO A 574 -21.14 17.46 15.68
CA PRO A 574 -22.15 16.42 15.82
C PRO A 574 -22.40 16.04 17.27
N THR A 575 -23.62 15.59 17.57
CA THR A 575 -24.02 15.07 18.89
C THR A 575 -24.12 13.55 18.80
N ARG A 576 -23.49 12.86 19.77
CA ARG A 576 -23.55 11.40 19.89
C ARG A 576 -24.92 10.96 20.39
N VAL A 577 -25.52 9.96 19.71
CA VAL A 577 -26.84 9.43 19.99
C VAL A 577 -26.77 8.07 20.71
N THR A 578 -25.84 7.21 20.32
CA THR A 578 -25.66 5.89 20.91
C THR A 578 -24.33 5.79 21.69
N PHE A 579 -24.28 4.91 22.71
CA PHE A 579 -23.17 4.84 23.68
C PHE A 579 -22.79 3.39 24.04
N GLU A 580 -23.30 2.41 23.32
CA GLU A 580 -23.02 1.00 23.58
C GLU A 580 -21.63 0.58 23.06
N SER A 581 -21.08 -0.50 23.62
CA SER A 581 -19.78 -1.05 23.18
C SER A 581 -19.85 -1.78 21.85
N ALA A 582 -21.04 -2.13 21.36
CA ALA A 582 -21.26 -2.74 20.07
C ALA A 582 -21.32 -1.69 18.97
N ASP A 583 -20.93 -2.05 17.73
CA ASP A 583 -21.09 -1.16 16.59
C ASP A 583 -22.56 -0.84 16.34
N ASP A 584 -22.89 0.44 16.38
CA ASP A 584 -24.17 1.01 15.96
C ASP A 584 -23.93 1.75 14.63
N ILE A 585 -24.50 1.27 13.55
CA ILE A 585 -24.17 1.67 12.18
C ILE A 585 -25.40 1.84 11.29
N LEU A 586 -25.20 2.49 10.14
CA LEU A 586 -26.19 2.58 9.06
C LEU A 586 -27.53 3.20 9.49
N PRO A 587 -27.52 4.45 10.02
CA PRO A 587 -28.75 5.11 10.45
C PRO A 587 -29.70 5.41 9.28
N ALA A 588 -31.00 5.39 9.56
CA ALA A 588 -32.07 5.87 8.68
C ALA A 588 -33.09 6.67 9.49
N TRP A 589 -33.60 7.76 8.93
CA TRP A 589 -34.60 8.60 9.59
C TRP A 589 -35.99 8.02 9.48
N MET A 590 -36.70 8.02 10.58
CA MET A 590 -38.16 7.83 10.61
C MET A 590 -38.85 9.16 10.34
N PRO A 591 -40.09 9.15 9.79
CA PRO A 591 -40.87 10.37 9.56
C PRO A 591 -41.14 11.18 10.83
N ASP A 592 -41.18 10.53 12.01
CA ASP A 592 -41.37 11.16 13.32
C ASP A 592 -40.09 11.74 13.94
N GLY A 593 -38.95 11.68 13.22
CA GLY A 593 -37.66 12.23 13.64
C GLY A 593 -36.81 11.29 14.50
N ARG A 594 -37.26 10.06 14.76
CA ARG A 594 -36.42 9.01 15.37
C ARG A 594 -35.46 8.41 14.34
N LEU A 595 -34.48 7.67 14.83
CA LEU A 595 -33.52 6.96 14.00
C LEU A 595 -33.69 5.45 14.12
N VAL A 596 -33.73 4.76 12.99
CA VAL A 596 -33.50 3.32 12.88
C VAL A 596 -32.03 3.10 12.57
N PHE A 597 -31.39 2.14 13.20
CA PHE A 597 -30.00 1.79 12.93
C PHE A 597 -29.73 0.31 13.17
N THR A 598 -28.67 -0.20 12.61
CA THR A 598 -28.19 -1.57 12.81
C THR A 598 -27.30 -1.63 14.04
N SER A 599 -27.50 -2.61 14.91
CA SER A 599 -26.66 -2.87 16.08
C SER A 599 -26.42 -4.37 16.27
N ALA A 600 -25.20 -4.71 16.70
CA ALA A 600 -24.82 -6.08 17.03
C ALA A 600 -24.92 -6.39 18.55
N ARG A 601 -25.53 -5.51 19.37
CA ARG A 601 -25.59 -5.61 20.84
C ARG A 601 -26.22 -6.89 21.38
N ASP A 602 -27.10 -7.52 20.60
CA ASP A 602 -27.78 -8.77 20.96
C ASP A 602 -27.13 -10.03 20.32
N GLY A 603 -25.87 -9.91 19.89
CA GLY A 603 -25.10 -11.04 19.34
C GLY A 603 -25.26 -11.27 17.83
N GLY A 604 -26.01 -10.42 17.12
CA GLY A 604 -26.17 -10.41 15.67
C GLY A 604 -26.71 -9.07 15.19
N ASN A 605 -26.57 -8.76 13.89
CA ASN A 605 -27.08 -7.52 13.33
C ASN A 605 -28.61 -7.49 13.39
N ALA A 606 -29.14 -6.56 14.17
CA ALA A 606 -30.58 -6.30 14.32
C ALA A 606 -30.86 -4.80 14.22
N LEU A 607 -32.12 -4.46 13.93
CA LEU A 607 -32.54 -3.07 13.83
C LEU A 607 -33.06 -2.56 15.19
N PHE A 608 -32.63 -1.35 15.53
CA PHE A 608 -33.02 -0.63 16.73
C PHE A 608 -33.55 0.76 16.38
N VAL A 609 -34.42 1.28 17.22
CA VAL A 609 -34.98 2.64 17.10
C VAL A 609 -34.63 3.43 18.37
N GLN A 610 -34.22 4.67 18.20
CA GLN A 610 -33.93 5.61 19.28
C GLN A 610 -34.29 7.05 18.86
N ALA A 611 -34.57 7.92 19.84
CA ALA A 611 -34.73 9.35 19.63
C ALA A 611 -33.41 9.96 19.09
N SER A 612 -33.48 10.83 18.07
CA SER A 612 -32.33 11.43 17.41
C SER A 612 -31.55 12.43 18.26
N ASP A 613 -32.11 12.85 19.39
CA ASP A 613 -31.48 13.71 20.40
C ASP A 613 -30.69 12.91 21.46
N GLY A 614 -30.63 11.57 21.31
CA GLY A 614 -29.92 10.67 22.23
C GLY A 614 -30.71 10.35 23.50
N THR A 615 -31.92 10.87 23.66
CA THR A 615 -32.75 10.56 24.83
C THR A 615 -33.40 9.17 24.74
N GLY A 616 -33.66 8.57 25.90
CA GLY A 616 -34.24 7.24 25.99
C GLY A 616 -33.25 6.12 25.70
N LYS A 617 -33.76 4.89 25.66
CA LYS A 617 -32.97 3.70 25.30
C LYS A 617 -33.31 3.24 23.89
N ALA A 618 -32.32 2.69 23.20
CA ALA A 618 -32.58 2.02 21.94
C ALA A 618 -33.51 0.82 22.13
N VAL A 619 -34.56 0.76 21.32
CA VAL A 619 -35.57 -0.31 21.34
C VAL A 619 -35.42 -1.15 20.08
N ARG A 620 -35.23 -2.45 20.23
CA ARG A 620 -35.20 -3.40 19.14
C ARG A 620 -36.53 -3.46 18.41
N ILE A 621 -36.46 -3.44 17.08
CA ILE A 621 -37.59 -3.71 16.20
C ILE A 621 -37.34 -5.01 15.43
N GLY A 622 -38.40 -5.84 15.27
CA GLY A 622 -38.29 -7.20 14.71
C GLY A 622 -38.23 -8.28 15.77
N ALA A 623 -37.98 -9.53 15.34
CA ALA A 623 -37.98 -10.69 16.20
C ALA A 623 -36.91 -10.62 17.32
N GLY A 624 -37.27 -11.02 18.54
CA GLY A 624 -36.42 -10.94 19.72
C GLY A 624 -35.33 -12.02 19.79
N PRO A 625 -34.31 -11.83 20.67
CA PRO A 625 -33.33 -12.88 20.92
C PRO A 625 -34.04 -14.11 21.50
N GLY A 626 -33.75 -15.29 20.92
CA GLY A 626 -34.36 -16.57 21.31
C GLY A 626 -35.54 -17.01 20.44
N ASP A 627 -36.05 -16.16 19.56
CA ASP A 627 -37.00 -16.58 18.52
C ASP A 627 -36.22 -17.36 17.45
N ALA A 628 -36.64 -18.59 17.13
CA ALA A 628 -35.95 -19.45 16.14
C ALA A 628 -35.81 -18.78 14.76
N LYS A 629 -36.69 -17.83 14.42
CA LYS A 629 -36.59 -17.00 13.21
C LYS A 629 -35.58 -15.86 13.33
N SER A 630 -35.23 -15.38 14.53
CA SER A 630 -34.33 -14.27 14.73
C SER A 630 -32.85 -14.63 14.56
N GLN A 631 -32.50 -15.89 14.74
CA GLN A 631 -31.11 -16.39 14.59
C GLN A 631 -30.62 -16.41 13.14
N LEU A 632 -31.53 -16.30 12.17
CA LEU A 632 -31.24 -16.33 10.74
C LEU A 632 -31.21 -14.92 10.11
N LEU A 633 -31.55 -13.87 10.87
CA LEU A 633 -31.66 -12.51 10.34
C LEU A 633 -30.40 -11.70 10.61
N SER A 634 -29.80 -11.18 9.56
CA SER A 634 -28.70 -10.19 9.62
C SER A 634 -29.15 -8.92 8.90
N LEU A 635 -29.96 -8.10 9.59
CA LEU A 635 -30.58 -6.92 9.01
C LEU A 635 -29.65 -5.71 9.04
N ASP A 636 -29.36 -5.16 7.88
CA ASP A 636 -28.58 -3.93 7.70
C ASP A 636 -29.08 -3.12 6.48
N GLN A 637 -28.45 -1.99 6.18
CA GLN A 637 -28.77 -1.08 5.07
C GLN A 637 -30.26 -0.68 5.03
N ALA A 638 -30.79 -0.29 6.18
CA ALA A 638 -32.20 0.01 6.33
C ALA A 638 -32.64 1.30 5.60
N THR A 639 -33.85 1.30 5.05
CA THR A 639 -34.59 2.48 4.64
C THR A 639 -36.00 2.40 5.21
N VAL A 640 -36.61 3.56 5.55
CA VAL A 640 -37.93 3.63 6.15
C VAL A 640 -38.92 4.12 5.10
N THR A 641 -40.12 3.52 5.05
CA THR A 641 -41.17 4.01 4.17
C THR A 641 -41.65 5.40 4.58
N PRO A 642 -42.15 6.24 3.64
CA PRO A 642 -42.56 7.61 3.94
C PRO A 642 -43.69 7.72 4.98
N ASP A 643 -44.49 6.68 5.12
CA ASP A 643 -45.56 6.60 6.13
C ASP A 643 -45.06 6.04 7.49
N GLY A 644 -43.80 5.62 7.58
CA GLY A 644 -43.20 5.07 8.78
C GLY A 644 -43.65 3.67 9.19
N LYS A 645 -44.48 3.01 8.38
CA LYS A 645 -45.04 1.70 8.73
C LYS A 645 -44.08 0.54 8.53
N PHE A 646 -43.23 0.65 7.54
CA PHE A 646 -42.30 -0.42 7.20
C PHE A 646 -40.86 0.08 7.16
N VAL A 647 -39.95 -0.84 7.48
CA VAL A 647 -38.51 -0.69 7.28
C VAL A 647 -38.07 -1.77 6.31
N LEU A 648 -37.49 -1.37 5.18
CA LEU A 648 -36.84 -2.29 4.25
C LEU A 648 -35.37 -2.39 4.63
N ALA A 649 -34.84 -3.59 4.69
CA ALA A 649 -33.45 -3.83 5.05
C ALA A 649 -32.89 -5.00 4.26
N ARG A 650 -31.58 -5.01 4.06
CA ARG A 650 -30.89 -6.19 3.57
C ARG A 650 -30.92 -7.29 4.63
N ASN A 651 -31.22 -8.51 4.23
CA ASN A 651 -31.16 -9.71 5.05
C ASN A 651 -30.34 -10.79 4.32
N GLY A 652 -29.08 -10.96 4.71
CA GLY A 652 -28.15 -11.80 3.94
C GLY A 652 -27.86 -11.21 2.56
N GLU A 653 -28.32 -11.85 1.50
CA GLU A 653 -28.16 -11.37 0.12
C GLU A 653 -29.47 -10.82 -0.47
N ASP A 654 -30.58 -10.86 0.29
CA ASP A 654 -31.94 -10.49 -0.11
C ASP A 654 -32.42 -9.21 0.57
N ILE A 655 -33.61 -8.72 0.18
CA ILE A 655 -34.27 -7.58 0.83
C ILE A 655 -35.49 -8.07 1.60
N ALA A 656 -35.53 -7.79 2.89
CA ALA A 656 -36.65 -8.03 3.78
C ALA A 656 -37.43 -6.74 4.07
N MET A 657 -38.69 -6.91 4.43
CA MET A 657 -39.60 -5.87 4.91
C MET A 657 -40.01 -6.18 6.35
N LEU A 658 -39.78 -5.23 7.24
CA LEU A 658 -40.14 -5.26 8.65
C LEU A 658 -41.36 -4.34 8.88
N SER A 659 -42.46 -4.87 9.42
CA SER A 659 -43.57 -4.06 9.96
C SER A 659 -43.13 -3.45 11.30
N VAL A 660 -43.20 -2.12 11.42
CA VAL A 660 -42.85 -1.41 12.65
C VAL A 660 -43.88 -1.68 13.76
N GLU A 661 -45.14 -1.83 13.41
CA GLU A 661 -46.27 -2.09 14.35
C GLU A 661 -46.25 -3.53 14.84
N ASP A 662 -46.27 -4.50 13.91
CA ASP A 662 -46.37 -5.93 14.23
C ASP A 662 -45.06 -6.57 14.58
N LYS A 663 -43.94 -5.89 14.32
CA LYS A 663 -42.56 -6.40 14.48
C LYS A 663 -42.25 -7.67 13.67
N THR A 664 -43.05 -7.94 12.64
CA THR A 664 -42.91 -9.09 11.76
C THR A 664 -41.93 -8.78 10.64
N VAL A 665 -41.10 -9.75 10.29
CA VAL A 665 -40.15 -9.65 9.15
C VAL A 665 -40.62 -10.63 8.08
N THR A 666 -40.75 -10.12 6.84
CA THR A 666 -41.15 -10.89 5.67
C THR A 666 -40.09 -10.69 4.57
N SER A 667 -39.83 -11.71 3.74
CA SER A 667 -39.06 -11.54 2.52
C SER A 667 -39.83 -10.63 1.56
N LEU A 668 -39.16 -9.61 1.00
CA LEU A 668 -39.73 -8.71 0.00
C LEU A 668 -39.20 -9.02 -1.37
N ILE A 669 -37.88 -9.13 -1.52
CA ILE A 669 -37.22 -9.49 -2.77
C ILE A 669 -36.25 -10.61 -2.41
N GLU A 670 -36.49 -11.78 -2.98
CA GLU A 670 -35.69 -12.99 -2.79
C GLU A 670 -35.26 -13.53 -4.16
N SER A 671 -33.96 -13.77 -4.36
CA SER A 671 -33.43 -14.28 -5.62
C SER A 671 -32.09 -14.99 -5.40
N PRO A 672 -31.54 -15.69 -6.40
CA PRO A 672 -30.19 -16.24 -6.34
C PRO A 672 -29.07 -15.21 -6.38
N PHE A 673 -29.40 -13.93 -6.53
CA PHE A 673 -28.47 -12.83 -6.72
C PHE A 673 -28.35 -11.98 -5.44
N ARG A 674 -27.53 -10.93 -5.49
CA ARG A 674 -27.31 -10.03 -4.35
C ARG A 674 -28.13 -8.77 -4.48
N GLU A 675 -29.16 -8.63 -3.66
CA GLU A 675 -29.96 -7.42 -3.57
C GLU A 675 -29.50 -6.54 -2.42
N ARG A 676 -29.20 -5.27 -2.71
CA ARG A 676 -28.63 -4.33 -1.75
C ARG A 676 -29.17 -2.93 -1.90
N ASN A 677 -28.93 -2.11 -0.87
CA ASN A 677 -29.22 -0.67 -0.87
C ASN A 677 -30.65 -0.34 -1.30
N PRO A 678 -31.70 -0.93 -0.69
CA PRO A 678 -33.07 -0.56 -1.01
C PRO A 678 -33.32 0.91 -0.67
N ASP A 679 -34.10 1.60 -1.51
CA ASP A 679 -34.64 2.92 -1.24
C ASP A 679 -36.06 3.03 -1.75
N VAL A 680 -36.98 3.63 -0.94
CA VAL A 680 -38.38 3.74 -1.26
C VAL A 680 -38.69 5.15 -1.77
N SER A 681 -39.46 5.26 -2.87
CA SER A 681 -39.85 6.55 -3.41
C SER A 681 -40.71 7.35 -2.43
N ARG A 682 -40.65 8.66 -2.50
CA ARG A 682 -41.37 9.56 -1.56
C ARG A 682 -42.89 9.41 -1.59
N ASP A 683 -43.46 8.94 -2.71
CA ASP A 683 -44.87 8.60 -2.82
C ASP A 683 -45.23 7.18 -2.31
N GLY A 684 -44.21 6.42 -1.84
CA GLY A 684 -44.38 5.07 -1.32
C GLY A 684 -44.79 4.02 -2.34
N ARG A 685 -44.60 4.28 -3.63
CA ARG A 685 -45.09 3.39 -4.71
C ARG A 685 -44.02 2.53 -5.33
N TRP A 686 -42.76 2.87 -5.16
CA TRP A 686 -41.62 2.24 -5.85
C TRP A 686 -40.51 1.94 -4.87
N VAL A 687 -39.86 0.81 -5.07
CA VAL A 687 -38.59 0.47 -4.40
C VAL A 687 -37.50 0.36 -5.47
N ALA A 688 -36.42 1.14 -5.29
CA ALA A 688 -35.20 1.02 -6.06
C ALA A 688 -34.19 0.18 -5.26
N TYR A 689 -33.43 -0.64 -5.93
CA TYR A 689 -32.42 -1.48 -5.30
C TYR A 689 -31.31 -1.84 -6.30
N GLN A 690 -30.19 -2.31 -5.80
CA GLN A 690 -29.05 -2.81 -6.57
C GLN A 690 -29.10 -4.33 -6.61
N SER A 691 -28.88 -4.94 -7.79
CA SER A 691 -28.73 -6.38 -7.98
C SER A 691 -27.61 -6.74 -8.95
N ASP A 692 -26.94 -7.87 -8.75
CA ASP A 692 -25.90 -8.38 -9.65
C ASP A 692 -26.43 -9.46 -10.63
N GLU A 693 -27.74 -9.55 -10.82
CA GLU A 693 -28.38 -10.52 -11.73
C GLU A 693 -27.94 -10.42 -13.20
N SER A 694 -27.48 -9.25 -13.62
CA SER A 694 -26.93 -9.02 -14.99
C SER A 694 -25.41 -9.21 -15.09
N GLY A 695 -24.76 -9.75 -14.05
CA GLY A 695 -23.31 -9.88 -13.90
C GLY A 695 -22.71 -8.70 -13.15
N PRO A 696 -22.48 -7.51 -13.73
CA PRO A 696 -22.19 -6.30 -12.98
C PRO A 696 -23.41 -5.85 -12.15
N ALA A 697 -23.16 -5.19 -11.03
CA ALA A 697 -24.24 -4.60 -10.23
C ALA A 697 -24.98 -3.52 -11.03
N GLU A 698 -26.31 -3.62 -11.07
CA GLU A 698 -27.19 -2.69 -11.77
C GLU A 698 -28.33 -2.24 -10.86
N VAL A 699 -28.94 -1.10 -11.16
CA VAL A 699 -30.09 -0.55 -10.44
C VAL A 699 -31.40 -1.00 -11.08
N TYR A 700 -32.28 -1.52 -10.24
CA TYR A 700 -33.63 -1.95 -10.60
C TYR A 700 -34.68 -1.21 -9.81
N VAL A 701 -35.86 -1.07 -10.38
CA VAL A 701 -37.06 -0.51 -9.73
C VAL A 701 -38.17 -1.53 -9.80
N ARG A 702 -38.97 -1.67 -8.70
CA ARG A 702 -40.17 -2.48 -8.62
C ARG A 702 -41.32 -1.70 -7.98
N PRO A 703 -42.58 -2.05 -8.24
CA PRO A 703 -43.73 -1.51 -7.48
C PRO A 703 -43.59 -1.89 -6.01
N PHE A 704 -44.05 -1.03 -5.11
CA PHE A 704 -44.05 -1.28 -3.69
C PHE A 704 -45.47 -1.08 -3.14
N PRO A 705 -45.97 -1.96 -2.26
CA PRO A 705 -45.35 -3.16 -1.72
C PRO A 705 -45.41 -4.39 -2.65
N ASP A 706 -46.15 -4.35 -3.74
CA ASP A 706 -46.38 -5.49 -4.64
C ASP A 706 -45.27 -5.68 -5.66
N VAL A 707 -44.08 -6.09 -5.20
CA VAL A 707 -42.85 -6.22 -6.03
C VAL A 707 -42.97 -7.23 -7.19
N GLY A 708 -43.99 -8.10 -7.17
CA GLY A 708 -44.27 -9.04 -8.25
C GLY A 708 -44.92 -8.45 -9.49
N LYS A 709 -45.48 -7.20 -9.43
CA LYS A 709 -46.22 -6.58 -10.53
C LYS A 709 -45.35 -5.97 -11.65
N GLY A 710 -44.03 -5.96 -11.49
CA GLY A 710 -43.12 -5.49 -12.53
C GLY A 710 -41.70 -5.28 -12.02
N ARG A 711 -40.75 -5.19 -12.96
CA ARG A 711 -39.35 -4.93 -12.69
C ARG A 711 -38.75 -4.19 -13.87
N TRP A 712 -38.07 -3.09 -13.61
CA TRP A 712 -37.39 -2.27 -14.61
C TRP A 712 -35.94 -2.07 -14.26
N LYS A 713 -35.05 -2.40 -15.20
CA LYS A 713 -33.64 -2.06 -15.12
C LYS A 713 -33.49 -0.57 -15.47
N VAL A 714 -32.82 0.19 -14.61
CA VAL A 714 -32.66 1.64 -14.74
C VAL A 714 -31.27 2.03 -15.18
N SER A 715 -30.25 1.30 -14.76
CA SER A 715 -28.87 1.53 -15.16
C SER A 715 -28.50 0.65 -16.37
N GLU A 716 -27.51 1.08 -17.19
CA GLU A 716 -27.17 0.39 -18.45
C GLU A 716 -25.74 -0.19 -18.45
N GLN A 717 -24.81 0.40 -17.74
CA GLN A 717 -23.38 0.04 -17.72
C GLN A 717 -22.82 -0.13 -16.30
N GLY A 718 -23.65 -0.61 -15.40
CA GLY A 718 -23.38 -0.68 -13.98
C GLY A 718 -24.08 0.43 -13.20
N GLY A 719 -24.54 0.09 -12.01
CA GLY A 719 -25.21 1.04 -11.14
C GLY A 719 -25.31 0.51 -9.71
N SER A 720 -25.15 1.42 -8.74
CA SER A 720 -25.19 1.07 -7.32
C SER A 720 -25.77 2.21 -6.48
N ARG A 721 -26.20 1.89 -5.26
CA ARG A 721 -26.63 2.86 -4.25
C ARG A 721 -27.69 3.84 -4.75
N PRO A 722 -28.86 3.36 -5.21
CA PRO A 722 -29.93 4.24 -5.67
C PRO A 722 -30.48 5.09 -4.54
N VAL A 723 -30.83 6.35 -4.86
CA VAL A 723 -31.47 7.31 -3.94
C VAL A 723 -32.52 8.10 -4.70
N TRP A 724 -33.76 8.12 -4.21
CA TRP A 724 -34.84 8.89 -4.81
C TRP A 724 -34.72 10.38 -4.49
N ALA A 725 -35.06 11.21 -5.47
CA ALA A 725 -35.27 12.65 -5.29
C ALA A 725 -36.44 12.92 -4.34
N HIS A 726 -36.45 14.08 -3.68
CA HIS A 726 -37.50 14.49 -2.75
C HIS A 726 -38.73 15.10 -3.47
N ASN A 727 -38.49 15.97 -4.45
CA ASN A 727 -39.54 16.80 -5.06
C ASN A 727 -39.77 16.48 -6.54
N ARG A 728 -38.91 15.68 -7.16
CA ARG A 728 -38.92 15.36 -8.57
C ARG A 728 -39.16 13.88 -8.82
N ARG A 729 -39.68 13.52 -9.98
CA ARG A 729 -39.70 12.14 -10.46
C ARG A 729 -38.34 11.78 -11.02
N GLU A 730 -37.36 11.64 -10.13
CA GLU A 730 -35.96 11.43 -10.48
C GLU A 730 -35.34 10.43 -9.50
N LEU A 731 -34.46 9.57 -10.01
CA LEU A 731 -33.67 8.61 -9.25
C LEU A 731 -32.21 8.87 -9.52
N PHE A 732 -31.40 8.98 -8.48
CA PHE A 732 -29.96 9.11 -8.54
C PHE A 732 -29.30 7.78 -8.20
N TYR A 733 -28.16 7.49 -8.79
CA TYR A 733 -27.34 6.32 -8.45
C TYR A 733 -25.87 6.55 -8.82
N LEU A 734 -24.97 5.74 -8.27
CA LEU A 734 -23.58 5.75 -8.67
C LEU A 734 -23.37 4.73 -9.79
N GLY A 735 -22.93 5.23 -10.94
CA GLY A 735 -22.38 4.42 -12.04
C GLY A 735 -20.93 4.04 -11.79
N PRO A 736 -20.25 3.45 -12.81
CA PRO A 736 -18.82 3.16 -12.77
C PRO A 736 -18.00 4.41 -12.41
N ASP A 737 -16.84 4.21 -11.79
CA ASP A 737 -15.90 5.27 -11.38
C ASP A 737 -16.53 6.35 -10.47
N SER A 738 -17.53 5.95 -9.66
CA SER A 738 -18.28 6.85 -8.78
C SER A 738 -18.91 8.04 -9.50
N VAL A 739 -19.33 7.87 -10.74
CA VAL A 739 -20.06 8.88 -11.49
C VAL A 739 -21.50 8.95 -10.99
N LEU A 740 -21.94 10.13 -10.57
CA LEU A 740 -23.33 10.36 -10.22
C LEU A 740 -24.19 10.37 -11.48
N MET A 741 -25.17 9.49 -11.53
CA MET A 741 -26.13 9.34 -12.61
C MET A 741 -27.51 9.77 -12.15
N SER A 742 -28.30 10.30 -13.07
CA SER A 742 -29.69 10.73 -12.87
C SER A 742 -30.59 10.11 -13.92
N VAL A 743 -31.75 9.61 -13.49
CA VAL A 743 -32.79 9.07 -14.36
C VAL A 743 -34.12 9.71 -13.96
N THR A 744 -34.75 10.42 -14.87
CA THR A 744 -36.13 10.86 -14.71
C THR A 744 -37.08 9.73 -15.11
N PHE A 745 -38.28 9.71 -14.58
CA PHE A 745 -39.27 8.70 -14.94
C PHE A 745 -40.66 9.26 -15.06
N GLU A 746 -41.49 8.57 -15.84
CA GLU A 746 -42.92 8.79 -15.94
C GLU A 746 -43.66 7.54 -15.49
N VAL A 747 -44.93 7.72 -15.11
CA VAL A 747 -45.84 6.62 -14.79
C VAL A 747 -46.97 6.66 -15.79
N SER A 748 -47.02 5.67 -16.68
CA SER A 748 -48.07 5.54 -17.69
C SER A 748 -48.82 4.23 -17.50
N GLY A 749 -50.15 4.31 -17.26
CA GLY A 749 -50.97 3.12 -17.04
C GLY A 749 -50.55 2.26 -15.85
N GLY A 750 -49.89 2.86 -14.83
CA GLY A 750 -49.33 2.12 -13.68
C GLY A 750 -47.96 1.51 -13.93
N THR A 751 -47.38 1.70 -15.11
CA THR A 751 -46.04 1.20 -15.51
C THR A 751 -45.01 2.28 -15.29
N PHE A 752 -43.87 1.90 -14.73
CA PHE A 752 -42.69 2.75 -14.56
C PHE A 752 -41.93 2.86 -15.90
N VAL A 753 -41.73 4.09 -16.37
CA VAL A 753 -41.02 4.36 -17.65
C VAL A 753 -39.84 5.25 -17.37
N PRO A 754 -38.59 4.67 -17.25
CA PRO A 754 -37.40 5.45 -17.02
C PRO A 754 -36.93 6.14 -18.30
N SER A 755 -36.32 7.34 -18.18
CA SER A 755 -35.54 7.97 -19.24
C SER A 755 -34.18 7.33 -19.39
N THR A 756 -33.47 7.66 -20.45
CA THR A 756 -32.03 7.34 -20.57
C THR A 756 -31.25 7.98 -19.41
N PRO A 757 -30.34 7.22 -18.78
CA PRO A 757 -29.49 7.75 -17.70
C PRO A 757 -28.63 8.93 -18.15
N LYS A 758 -28.61 9.98 -17.35
CA LYS A 758 -27.81 11.20 -17.59
C LYS A 758 -26.69 11.30 -16.57
N ARG A 759 -25.46 11.48 -17.06
CA ARG A 759 -24.30 11.76 -16.23
C ARG A 759 -24.40 13.18 -15.64
N LEU A 760 -24.18 13.33 -14.33
CA LEU A 760 -24.10 14.63 -13.64
C LEU A 760 -22.64 14.99 -13.37
N GLY A 761 -21.99 14.34 -12.44
CA GLY A 761 -20.60 14.63 -12.04
C GLY A 761 -19.96 13.42 -11.40
N THR A 762 -18.71 13.54 -10.96
CA THR A 762 -18.04 12.49 -10.19
C THR A 762 -18.20 12.77 -8.71
N MET A 763 -18.62 11.76 -7.96
CA MET A 763 -18.78 11.82 -6.51
C MET A 763 -17.48 11.41 -5.82
N PRO A 764 -16.95 12.23 -4.90
CA PRO A 764 -15.81 11.87 -4.11
C PRO A 764 -16.23 10.87 -3.01
N THR A 765 -16.36 9.60 -3.37
CA THR A 765 -16.80 8.58 -2.44
C THR A 765 -15.63 7.89 -1.76
N THR A 766 -15.79 7.55 -0.47
CA THR A 766 -14.83 6.72 0.26
C THR A 766 -15.07 5.25 -0.08
N PRO A 767 -14.03 4.50 -0.48
CA PRO A 767 -14.14 3.06 -0.62
C PRO A 767 -14.63 2.40 0.68
N GLY A 768 -15.58 1.47 0.58
CA GLY A 768 -16.12 0.76 1.77
C GLY A 768 -17.28 1.47 2.47
N ALA A 769 -17.60 2.72 2.14
CA ALA A 769 -18.80 3.37 2.65
C ALA A 769 -20.06 2.66 2.10
N HIS A 770 -20.93 2.20 2.98
CA HIS A 770 -22.15 1.48 2.57
C HIS A 770 -23.15 2.40 1.89
N ARG A 771 -23.47 3.52 2.53
CA ARG A 771 -24.34 4.57 2.00
C ARG A 771 -23.52 5.86 1.92
N ALA A 772 -22.76 5.99 0.82
CA ALA A 772 -21.74 7.01 0.67
C ALA A 772 -22.28 8.42 0.42
N PHE A 773 -23.55 8.57 0.03
CA PHE A 773 -24.17 9.86 -0.21
C PHE A 773 -25.67 9.85 0.04
N ASP A 774 -26.23 11.03 0.24
CA ASP A 774 -27.68 11.25 0.27
C ASP A 774 -28.04 12.57 -0.45
N VAL A 775 -29.29 12.71 -0.91
CA VAL A 775 -29.76 13.87 -1.66
C VAL A 775 -30.40 14.90 -0.73
N ALA A 776 -30.08 16.18 -0.91
CA ALA A 776 -30.72 17.26 -0.16
C ALA A 776 -32.16 17.46 -0.59
N GLY A 777 -33.01 18.01 0.30
CA GLY A 777 -34.42 18.26 0.04
C GLY A 777 -34.71 19.20 -1.13
N ASP A 778 -33.69 19.93 -1.63
CA ASP A 778 -33.80 20.78 -2.83
C ASP A 778 -33.54 20.00 -4.14
N ASP A 779 -33.13 18.74 -4.07
CA ASP A 779 -32.71 17.88 -5.20
C ASP A 779 -31.56 18.49 -6.04
N GLN A 780 -30.81 19.46 -5.51
CA GLN A 780 -29.73 20.15 -6.22
C GLN A 780 -28.35 19.80 -5.67
N ARG A 781 -28.28 19.37 -4.41
CA ARG A 781 -27.04 19.06 -3.71
C ARG A 781 -27.08 17.67 -3.11
N PHE A 782 -25.91 17.09 -2.99
CA PHE A 782 -25.69 15.76 -2.43
C PHE A 782 -24.68 15.87 -1.29
N LEU A 783 -25.01 15.35 -0.12
CA LEU A 783 -24.04 15.21 0.97
C LEU A 783 -23.32 13.89 0.82
N THR A 784 -22.01 13.93 0.78
CA THR A 784 -21.17 12.73 0.57
C THR A 784 -19.99 12.70 1.52
N ILE A 785 -19.40 11.52 1.66
CA ILE A 785 -18.19 11.26 2.43
C ILE A 785 -17.02 11.23 1.45
N ARG A 786 -16.09 12.19 1.56
CA ARG A 786 -14.85 12.23 0.81
C ARG A 786 -13.70 11.75 1.69
N GLY A 787 -13.06 10.64 1.31
CA GLY A 787 -11.82 10.20 1.96
C GLY A 787 -10.72 11.25 1.79
N GLU A 788 -9.84 11.37 2.76
CA GLU A 788 -8.58 12.07 2.53
C GLU A 788 -7.83 11.33 1.43
N THR A 789 -7.69 11.98 0.28
CA THR A 789 -6.73 11.53 -0.71
C THR A 789 -5.36 11.85 -0.16
N SER A 790 -4.66 10.87 0.38
CA SER A 790 -3.21 10.98 0.45
C SER A 790 -2.74 11.13 -1.00
N ASN A 791 -2.17 12.28 -1.35
CA ASN A 791 -1.44 12.49 -2.61
C ASN A 791 -0.15 11.64 -2.67
N GLU A 792 0.06 10.79 -1.71
CA GLU A 792 1.11 9.80 -1.69
C GLU A 792 0.79 8.75 -2.75
N ARG A 793 1.64 8.68 -3.77
CA ARG A 793 1.66 7.54 -4.68
C ARG A 793 1.67 6.30 -3.83
N ALA A 794 0.68 5.42 -4.02
CA ALA A 794 0.64 4.19 -3.26
C ALA A 794 1.92 3.40 -3.54
N GLU A 795 2.79 3.35 -2.56
CA GLU A 795 4.05 2.64 -2.59
C GLU A 795 3.91 1.36 -1.78
N VAL A 796 4.44 0.28 -2.32
CA VAL A 796 4.56 -0.97 -1.59
C VAL A 796 5.96 -1.03 -0.98
N ASN A 797 6.05 -0.95 0.33
CA ASN A 797 7.31 -1.12 1.04
C ASN A 797 7.72 -2.60 1.06
N VAL A 798 8.97 -2.85 0.74
CA VAL A 798 9.56 -4.18 0.69
C VAL A 798 10.74 -4.25 1.65
N VAL A 799 10.74 -5.26 2.51
CA VAL A 799 11.85 -5.58 3.42
C VAL A 799 12.31 -6.99 3.10
N GLN A 800 13.41 -7.12 2.38
CA GLN A 800 14.06 -8.40 2.15
C GLN A 800 14.90 -8.83 3.36
N ASN A 801 15.05 -10.14 3.57
CA ASN A 801 15.77 -10.71 4.70
C ASN A 801 15.22 -10.27 6.07
N TRP A 802 13.95 -9.95 6.14
CA TRP A 802 13.29 -9.45 7.37
C TRP A 802 13.36 -10.44 8.53
N PHE A 803 13.47 -11.72 8.27
CA PHE A 803 13.60 -12.75 9.33
C PHE A 803 14.81 -12.52 10.24
N GLU A 804 15.88 -11.89 9.75
CA GLU A 804 17.06 -11.60 10.57
C GLU A 804 16.76 -10.52 11.62
N GLU A 805 15.96 -9.51 11.27
CA GLU A 805 15.47 -8.52 12.22
C GLU A 805 14.49 -9.13 13.22
N LEU A 806 13.57 -9.96 12.74
CA LEU A 806 12.56 -10.64 13.56
C LEU A 806 13.22 -11.52 14.62
N LYS A 807 14.21 -12.34 14.26
CA LYS A 807 14.96 -13.20 15.18
C LYS A 807 15.71 -12.40 16.26
N LYS A 808 16.19 -11.18 15.93
CA LYS A 808 16.86 -10.30 16.90
C LYS A 808 15.87 -9.71 17.91
N LYS A 809 14.68 -9.30 17.46
CA LYS A 809 13.67 -8.67 18.31
C LYS A 809 12.91 -9.70 19.17
N VAL A 810 12.67 -10.90 18.63
CA VAL A 810 11.94 -11.99 19.29
C VAL A 810 12.72 -13.30 19.14
N PRO A 811 13.70 -13.59 20.00
CA PRO A 811 14.47 -14.83 19.94
C PRO A 811 13.57 -16.07 20.11
N THR A 812 13.72 -17.05 19.23
CA THR A 812 12.96 -18.33 19.28
C THR A 812 13.75 -19.49 19.86
N LYS A 813 15.07 -19.27 20.11
CA LYS A 813 15.96 -20.26 20.75
C LYS A 813 16.23 -19.87 22.19
#